data_651eafe2186914c92510ac8b67063b67
#
_entry.id   651eafe2186914c92510ac8b67063b67
#
_cell.length_a   1.000
_cell.length_b   1.000
_cell.length_c   1.000
_cell.angle_alpha   90.00
_cell.angle_beta   90.00
_cell.angle_gamma   90.00
#
_symmetry.space_group_name_H-M   'P 1'
#
loop_
_entity.id
_entity.type
_entity.pdbx_description
1 polymer ?
#
loop_
_entity_poly.entity_id
_entity_poly.type
_entity_poly.pdbx_seq_one_letter_code
_entity_poly.pdbx_strand_id
1 'polypeptide(L)'
;MFAVVPDPIPARMRVLNRAEVCDVNFLDAVRGWRGTPRPRPAPDAPILPGSTLTAAAFGELFDSQLASRQLDLMARVLRVQNKVFYTIGSSGHEGNALLARACRHTDPAFLHYRSGAFMAERSRQVPGIDPLRDAALSFAASADDPASGGRHKVWGSKPLWVLPQTSTIASHLPKALGTALAIESGKRLGQALPVPTDSIVLCSFGDASANHATAQTAFNTAMWSAYQKLPAPILFVCEDNGLGISVKTPDGWIAERFSRQPGLDYFFADGLDLATGHAQVQAAVEHCRRTRRPTFLHLRTTRLMGHAGTDFEVEWRALPELCAAEAQDPLLRSAQIAMESGWMDAAAIEVAYETMRARCMAAAADAEGHPTLQSLQDVMAPLAPYTPAAVQAEARREVPAEMREALYGGAETLPERQAPRHLAIQINHGLQELLAKYPQSLLFGEDVAQKGGVYTVTKDLLRRFGPRRVFNTLLDETMILGMAQGLANMGMLPIPEIQYLAYLHNAIDQLRGEACSLQFFSNDQYRNPMLVRVAGLGYQKGFGGHFHNDNSITALRDIPGLVVGCPSRGDDAVMMLRTLAALARVDGRVAVFLEPIALYMSKDLHEPGDGQWLFDYPDQGQALVPGEGRVYAPEAGDLVVYTYGNGVPMALRAARAIEQQLGWQVRVVDLRWLVPLDAGFIASQAASARRVLVLDEGRHSGGVGEGVVTALVEAGFGHLPLRRVCGADTYTPLAGAAMFGLPSDNAVIGAALELAQEP
;
A
#
# COMPACT_ATOMS: atom_id res chain seq x y z
N MET A 1 -34.10 24.30 38.52
CA MET A 1 -33.78 22.89 38.31
C MET A 1 -32.38 22.68 38.86
N PHE A 2 -32.28 22.10 40.05
CA PHE A 2 -31.01 21.82 40.67
C PHE A 2 -30.36 20.59 39.98
N ALA A 3 -29.14 20.76 39.49
CA ALA A 3 -28.35 19.66 38.97
C ALA A 3 -28.17 18.63 40.11
N VAL A 4 -28.59 17.39 39.85
CA VAL A 4 -28.29 16.27 40.73
C VAL A 4 -26.77 16.07 40.64
N VAL A 5 -26.05 16.35 41.70
CA VAL A 5 -24.63 16.02 41.85
C VAL A 5 -24.59 14.50 41.88
N PRO A 6 -23.90 13.84 40.95
CA PRO A 6 -23.80 12.40 40.99
C PRO A 6 -23.06 11.95 42.25
N ASP A 7 -23.45 10.79 42.78
CA ASP A 7 -22.82 10.21 43.98
C ASP A 7 -21.29 10.16 43.81
N PRO A 8 -20.55 10.44 44.89
CA PRO A 8 -19.09 10.43 44.82
C PRO A 8 -18.59 9.08 44.36
N ILE A 9 -17.72 9.09 43.36
CA ILE A 9 -17.05 7.92 42.80
C ILE A 9 -16.48 7.07 43.93
N PRO A 10 -16.76 5.76 43.98
CA PRO A 10 -16.14 4.88 44.96
C PRO A 10 -14.60 5.08 44.93
N ALA A 11 -14.01 5.25 46.12
CA ALA A 11 -12.57 5.50 46.25
C ALA A 11 -11.70 4.46 45.47
N ARG A 12 -12.21 3.25 45.32
CA ARG A 12 -11.62 2.15 44.54
C ARG A 12 -11.48 2.50 43.04
N MET A 13 -12.44 3.16 42.40
CA MET A 13 -12.41 3.54 40.98
C MET A 13 -11.42 4.68 40.65
N ARG A 14 -10.99 5.44 41.66
CA ARG A 14 -10.01 6.52 41.47
C ARG A 14 -8.55 6.03 41.31
N VAL A 15 -8.28 4.80 41.73
CA VAL A 15 -6.92 4.22 41.80
C VAL A 15 -6.68 3.21 40.66
N LEU A 16 -7.74 2.58 40.14
CA LEU A 16 -7.64 1.58 39.08
C LEU A 16 -7.47 2.22 37.70
N ASN A 17 -6.59 1.63 36.86
CA ASN A 17 -6.55 1.99 35.45
C ASN A 17 -7.75 1.42 34.69
N ARG A 18 -8.01 1.90 33.45
CA ARG A 18 -9.21 1.48 32.69
C ARG A 18 -9.28 -0.02 32.43
N ALA A 19 -8.16 -0.70 32.26
CA ALA A 19 -8.12 -2.14 32.06
C ALA A 19 -8.56 -2.90 33.33
N GLU A 20 -8.05 -2.47 34.49
CA GLU A 20 -8.45 -3.04 35.81
C GLU A 20 -9.92 -2.80 36.11
N VAL A 21 -10.46 -1.62 35.74
CA VAL A 21 -11.89 -1.33 35.89
C VAL A 21 -12.74 -2.27 35.04
N CYS A 22 -12.39 -2.50 33.76
CA CYS A 22 -13.11 -3.45 32.90
C CYS A 22 -13.07 -4.88 33.46
N ASP A 23 -11.91 -5.30 33.97
CA ASP A 23 -11.69 -6.62 34.56
C ASP A 23 -12.59 -6.82 35.81
N VAL A 24 -12.55 -5.84 36.73
CA VAL A 24 -13.37 -5.88 37.97
C VAL A 24 -14.85 -5.82 37.65
N ASN A 25 -15.29 -4.92 36.76
CA ASN A 25 -16.69 -4.79 36.37
C ASN A 25 -17.25 -6.09 35.79
N PHE A 26 -16.48 -6.80 34.97
CA PHE A 26 -16.90 -8.08 34.42
C PHE A 26 -17.12 -9.13 35.54
N LEU A 27 -16.14 -9.33 36.41
CA LEU A 27 -16.22 -10.33 37.49
C LEU A 27 -17.31 -9.98 38.48
N ASP A 28 -17.43 -8.70 38.89
CA ASP A 28 -18.46 -8.26 39.83
C ASP A 28 -19.88 -8.42 39.26
N ALA A 29 -20.06 -8.14 37.95
CA ALA A 29 -21.35 -8.35 37.29
C ALA A 29 -21.74 -9.84 37.20
N VAL A 30 -20.79 -10.72 36.86
CA VAL A 30 -21.01 -12.18 36.79
C VAL A 30 -21.35 -12.73 38.18
N ARG A 31 -20.59 -12.40 39.22
CA ARG A 31 -20.82 -12.83 40.61
C ARG A 31 -22.11 -12.21 41.20
N GLY A 32 -22.43 -11.00 40.80
CA GLY A 32 -23.63 -10.25 41.24
C GLY A 32 -24.92 -10.67 40.57
N TRP A 33 -24.91 -11.51 39.56
CA TRP A 33 -26.11 -11.89 38.81
C TRP A 33 -27.12 -12.62 39.71
N ARG A 34 -28.39 -12.26 39.65
CA ARG A 34 -29.47 -12.81 40.48
C ARG A 34 -30.70 -13.19 39.65
N GLY A 35 -30.58 -13.24 38.32
CA GLY A 35 -31.67 -13.63 37.45
C GLY A 35 -32.00 -15.13 37.58
N THR A 36 -33.15 -15.53 37.00
CA THR A 36 -33.52 -16.96 36.93
C THR A 36 -33.13 -17.49 35.56
N PRO A 37 -32.28 -18.52 35.50
CA PRO A 37 -31.88 -19.11 34.21
C PRO A 37 -33.07 -19.84 33.58
N ARG A 38 -33.10 -19.83 32.26
CA ARG A 38 -33.95 -20.75 31.49
C ARG A 38 -33.39 -22.15 31.50
N PRO A 39 -34.20 -23.19 31.14
CA PRO A 39 -33.64 -24.49 30.86
C PRO A 39 -32.52 -24.42 29.81
N ARG A 40 -31.41 -25.12 30.07
CA ARG A 40 -30.26 -25.13 29.16
C ARG A 40 -30.67 -25.57 27.74
N PRO A 41 -30.41 -24.78 26.73
CA PRO A 41 -30.73 -25.12 25.32
C PRO A 41 -29.83 -26.31 24.84
N ALA A 42 -30.36 -27.08 23.88
CA ALA A 42 -29.53 -28.04 23.16
C ALA A 42 -28.44 -27.28 22.33
N PRO A 43 -27.29 -27.87 22.05
CA PRO A 43 -26.20 -27.20 21.33
C PRO A 43 -26.61 -26.61 19.96
N ASP A 44 -27.49 -27.22 19.24
CA ASP A 44 -28.04 -26.85 17.93
C ASP A 44 -29.28 -25.95 18.00
N ALA A 45 -29.86 -25.77 19.20
CA ALA A 45 -31.00 -24.88 19.41
C ALA A 45 -30.54 -23.41 19.52
N PRO A 46 -31.45 -22.44 19.21
CA PRO A 46 -31.16 -21.03 19.44
C PRO A 46 -30.74 -20.73 20.87
N ILE A 47 -29.73 -19.89 21.05
CA ILE A 47 -29.26 -19.49 22.40
C ILE A 47 -30.33 -18.76 23.20
N LEU A 48 -31.14 -17.95 22.54
CA LEU A 48 -32.32 -17.28 23.09
C LEU A 48 -33.48 -17.41 22.09
N PRO A 49 -34.74 -17.37 22.54
CA PRO A 49 -35.89 -17.35 21.64
C PRO A 49 -35.82 -16.21 20.63
N GLY A 50 -35.97 -16.51 19.36
CA GLY A 50 -35.90 -15.56 18.26
C GLY A 50 -34.49 -15.28 17.72
N SER A 51 -33.44 -15.79 18.37
CA SER A 51 -32.07 -15.71 17.82
C SER A 51 -31.86 -16.75 16.73
N THR A 52 -31.09 -16.42 15.71
CA THR A 52 -30.58 -17.36 14.69
C THR A 52 -29.27 -18.03 15.14
N LEU A 53 -28.66 -17.55 16.24
CA LEU A 53 -27.40 -18.05 16.77
C LEU A 53 -27.67 -19.29 17.64
N THR A 54 -27.05 -20.44 17.30
CA THR A 54 -27.15 -21.66 18.10
C THR A 54 -26.34 -21.54 19.40
N ALA A 55 -26.71 -22.31 20.42
CA ALA A 55 -26.04 -22.27 21.72
C ALA A 55 -24.57 -22.69 21.62
N ALA A 56 -24.25 -23.70 20.80
CA ALA A 56 -22.84 -24.09 20.55
C ALA A 56 -22.05 -22.97 19.87
N ALA A 57 -22.58 -22.36 18.80
CA ALA A 57 -21.93 -21.27 18.10
C ALA A 57 -21.77 -20.02 18.99
N PHE A 58 -22.76 -19.74 19.86
CA PHE A 58 -22.63 -18.70 20.88
C PHE A 58 -21.47 -18.97 21.83
N GLY A 59 -21.33 -20.22 22.32
CA GLY A 59 -20.21 -20.59 23.21
C GLY A 59 -18.84 -20.36 22.57
N GLU A 60 -18.68 -20.73 21.29
CA GLU A 60 -17.44 -20.48 20.53
C GLU A 60 -17.15 -18.99 20.34
N LEU A 61 -18.15 -18.20 19.99
CA LEU A 61 -18.03 -16.73 19.86
C LEU A 61 -17.69 -16.08 21.19
N PHE A 62 -18.32 -16.52 22.28
CA PHE A 62 -18.02 -16.03 23.62
C PHE A 62 -16.58 -16.33 24.03
N ASP A 63 -16.08 -17.54 23.75
CA ASP A 63 -14.68 -17.90 23.97
C ASP A 63 -13.72 -17.01 23.15
N SER A 64 -14.06 -16.67 21.90
CA SER A 64 -13.28 -15.74 21.08
C SER A 64 -13.29 -14.29 21.62
N GLN A 65 -14.41 -13.85 22.22
CA GLN A 65 -14.50 -12.57 22.93
C GLN A 65 -13.62 -12.58 24.20
N LEU A 66 -13.65 -13.68 24.97
CA LEU A 66 -12.80 -13.84 26.15
C LEU A 66 -11.32 -13.80 25.77
N ALA A 67 -10.93 -14.46 24.68
CA ALA A 67 -9.56 -14.45 24.17
C ALA A 67 -9.10 -13.03 23.84
N SER A 68 -9.90 -12.28 23.10
CA SER A 68 -9.60 -10.88 22.74
C SER A 68 -9.43 -9.98 23.98
N ARG A 69 -10.35 -10.08 24.95
CA ARG A 69 -10.30 -9.32 26.20
C ARG A 69 -9.04 -9.65 27.00
N GLN A 70 -8.73 -10.94 27.16
CA GLN A 70 -7.59 -11.36 27.96
C GLN A 70 -6.24 -11.02 27.31
N LEU A 71 -6.17 -11.01 25.97
CA LEU A 71 -4.99 -10.48 25.26
C LEU A 71 -4.75 -9.00 25.55
N ASP A 72 -5.81 -8.17 25.59
CA ASP A 72 -5.69 -6.76 25.94
C ASP A 72 -5.22 -6.54 27.39
N LEU A 73 -5.81 -7.29 28.34
CA LEU A 73 -5.41 -7.23 29.75
C LEU A 73 -3.98 -7.69 29.95
N MET A 74 -3.58 -8.80 29.35
CA MET A 74 -2.21 -9.31 29.34
C MET A 74 -1.23 -8.26 28.81
N ALA A 75 -1.53 -7.67 27.65
CA ALA A 75 -0.67 -6.65 27.05
C ALA A 75 -0.47 -5.44 27.98
N ARG A 76 -1.49 -5.03 28.77
CA ARG A 76 -1.38 -3.96 29.77
C ARG A 76 -0.48 -4.34 30.93
N VAL A 77 -0.61 -5.57 31.44
CA VAL A 77 0.26 -6.09 32.51
C VAL A 77 1.72 -6.14 32.04
N LEU A 78 1.98 -6.71 30.87
CA LEU A 78 3.32 -6.85 30.31
C LEU A 78 3.96 -5.49 29.96
N ARG A 79 3.17 -4.50 29.59
CA ARG A 79 3.66 -3.16 29.34
C ARG A 79 4.24 -2.51 30.61
N VAL A 80 3.57 -2.66 31.75
CA VAL A 80 4.11 -2.15 33.05
C VAL A 80 5.46 -2.82 33.37
N GLN A 81 5.66 -4.04 32.90
CA GLN A 81 6.92 -4.78 33.03
C GLN A 81 7.95 -4.48 31.93
N ASN A 82 7.68 -3.54 31.00
CA ASN A 82 8.49 -3.22 29.82
C ASN A 82 8.76 -4.39 28.89
N LYS A 83 7.84 -5.36 28.82
CA LYS A 83 7.90 -6.56 27.96
C LYS A 83 7.11 -6.41 26.66
N VAL A 84 6.28 -5.40 26.55
CA VAL A 84 5.47 -5.06 25.39
C VAL A 84 5.61 -3.58 25.08
N PHE A 85 5.83 -3.25 23.82
CA PHE A 85 6.20 -1.88 23.42
C PHE A 85 5.00 -1.04 22.96
N TYR A 86 4.03 -1.63 22.27
CA TYR A 86 2.89 -0.92 21.70
C TYR A 86 1.60 -1.72 21.86
N THR A 87 0.57 -1.08 22.43
CA THR A 87 -0.72 -1.73 22.65
C THR A 87 -1.86 -0.83 22.17
N ILE A 88 -2.63 -1.35 21.21
CA ILE A 88 -3.98 -0.85 20.91
C ILE A 88 -4.95 -1.96 21.28
N GLY A 89 -5.86 -1.69 22.25
CA GLY A 89 -6.81 -2.67 22.72
C GLY A 89 -7.99 -2.84 21.77
N SER A 90 -8.55 -4.04 21.76
CA SER A 90 -9.78 -4.40 21.04
C SER A 90 -11.03 -4.34 21.92
N SER A 91 -10.87 -4.09 23.23
CA SER A 91 -11.93 -4.13 24.22
C SER A 91 -13.08 -3.17 23.90
N GLY A 92 -14.29 -3.75 23.80
CA GLY A 92 -15.51 -3.07 23.35
C GLY A 92 -15.87 -3.32 21.87
N HIS A 93 -14.94 -3.89 21.08
CA HIS A 93 -15.15 -4.26 19.69
C HIS A 93 -15.33 -5.79 19.50
N GLU A 94 -15.48 -6.55 20.56
CA GLU A 94 -15.53 -8.01 20.52
C GLU A 94 -16.71 -8.58 19.71
N GLY A 95 -17.70 -7.76 19.37
CA GLY A 95 -18.76 -8.12 18.43
C GLY A 95 -18.30 -8.37 17.00
N ASN A 96 -17.08 -7.92 16.63
CA ASN A 96 -16.52 -8.20 15.30
C ASN A 96 -16.19 -9.69 15.08
N ALA A 97 -16.23 -10.55 16.12
CA ALA A 97 -16.21 -12.01 15.99
C ALA A 97 -17.36 -12.51 15.09
N LEU A 98 -18.53 -11.86 15.10
CA LEU A 98 -19.65 -12.18 14.22
C LEU A 98 -19.28 -12.10 12.73
N LEU A 99 -18.43 -11.14 12.35
CA LEU A 99 -17.92 -11.01 10.97
C LEU A 99 -17.05 -12.21 10.59
N ALA A 100 -16.16 -12.61 11.49
CA ALA A 100 -15.29 -13.75 11.28
C ALA A 100 -16.07 -15.05 11.12
N ARG A 101 -17.16 -15.22 11.88
CA ARG A 101 -18.06 -16.37 11.80
C ARG A 101 -18.84 -16.39 10.47
N ALA A 102 -19.34 -15.22 10.00
CA ALA A 102 -20.14 -15.12 8.78
C ALA A 102 -19.30 -15.18 7.49
N CYS A 103 -18.01 -14.78 7.55
CA CYS A 103 -17.09 -14.81 6.43
C CYS A 103 -16.23 -16.08 6.42
N ARG A 104 -15.80 -16.52 5.25
CA ARG A 104 -14.86 -17.64 5.10
C ARG A 104 -13.43 -17.20 5.33
N HIS A 105 -12.53 -18.06 5.78
CA HIS A 105 -11.10 -17.73 5.88
C HIS A 105 -10.47 -17.38 4.51
N THR A 106 -11.09 -17.80 3.42
CA THR A 106 -10.68 -17.46 2.04
C THR A 106 -11.23 -16.12 1.53
N ASP A 107 -12.07 -15.43 2.28
CA ASP A 107 -12.49 -14.06 1.97
C ASP A 107 -11.40 -13.09 2.43
N PRO A 108 -10.71 -12.37 1.54
CA PRO A 108 -9.65 -11.43 1.95
C PRO A 108 -10.18 -10.39 2.93
N ALA A 109 -9.43 -10.18 4.02
CA ALA A 109 -9.82 -9.25 5.08
C ALA A 109 -8.75 -8.18 5.28
N PHE A 110 -9.20 -6.94 5.31
CA PHE A 110 -8.45 -5.72 5.60
C PHE A 110 -9.04 -5.13 6.88
N LEU A 111 -8.37 -5.34 8.00
CA LEU A 111 -9.00 -5.20 9.31
C LEU A 111 -8.74 -3.84 9.97
N HIS A 112 -9.70 -3.40 10.76
CA HIS A 112 -9.47 -2.41 11.79
C HIS A 112 -8.47 -2.93 12.84
N TYR A 113 -7.68 -2.05 13.44
CA TYR A 113 -6.66 -2.45 14.42
C TYR A 113 -7.24 -3.03 15.73
N ARG A 114 -8.57 -2.91 15.98
CA ARG A 114 -9.25 -3.48 17.15
C ARG A 114 -9.93 -4.82 16.87
N SER A 115 -9.36 -5.64 16.00
CA SER A 115 -9.98 -6.86 15.48
C SER A 115 -9.51 -8.14 16.21
N GLY A 116 -9.22 -8.06 17.52
CA GLY A 116 -8.75 -9.22 18.30
C GLY A 116 -9.74 -10.38 18.30
N ALA A 117 -11.03 -10.13 18.54
CA ALA A 117 -12.04 -11.18 18.55
C ALA A 117 -12.33 -11.73 17.14
N PHE A 118 -12.22 -10.92 16.11
CA PHE A 118 -12.24 -11.38 14.71
C PHE A 118 -11.12 -12.39 14.46
N MET A 119 -9.89 -12.08 14.84
CA MET A 119 -8.74 -12.98 14.65
C MET A 119 -8.92 -14.28 15.44
N ALA A 120 -9.34 -14.22 16.69
CA ALA A 120 -9.60 -15.39 17.52
C ALA A 120 -10.64 -16.32 16.90
N GLU A 121 -11.76 -15.77 16.42
CA GLU A 121 -12.82 -16.54 15.78
C GLU A 121 -12.42 -17.09 14.41
N ARG A 122 -11.76 -16.25 13.58
CA ARG A 122 -11.32 -16.63 12.23
C ARG A 122 -10.33 -17.79 12.26
N SER A 123 -9.45 -17.80 13.26
CA SER A 123 -8.43 -18.86 13.44
C SER A 123 -9.04 -20.24 13.62
N ARG A 124 -10.27 -20.36 14.16
CA ARG A 124 -10.99 -21.64 14.29
C ARG A 124 -11.27 -22.32 12.97
N GLN A 125 -11.28 -21.57 11.85
CA GLN A 125 -11.56 -22.13 10.53
C GLN A 125 -10.36 -22.85 9.90
N VAL A 126 -9.14 -22.66 10.44
CA VAL A 126 -7.92 -23.26 9.90
C VAL A 126 -7.16 -23.98 11.03
N PRO A 127 -7.10 -25.32 11.01
CA PRO A 127 -6.38 -26.08 12.02
C PRO A 127 -4.91 -25.69 12.14
N GLY A 128 -4.39 -25.65 13.35
CA GLY A 128 -2.98 -25.40 13.65
C GLY A 128 -2.62 -23.91 13.86
N ILE A 129 -3.56 -22.98 13.71
CA ILE A 129 -3.34 -21.57 14.06
C ILE A 129 -3.73 -21.35 15.52
N ASP A 130 -2.80 -20.81 16.30
CA ASP A 130 -3.03 -20.40 17.69
C ASP A 130 -3.02 -18.86 17.80
N PRO A 131 -4.20 -18.21 17.85
CA PRO A 131 -4.29 -16.76 17.89
C PRO A 131 -3.70 -16.14 19.17
N LEU A 132 -3.63 -16.88 20.29
CA LEU A 132 -3.03 -16.37 21.52
C LEU A 132 -1.51 -16.32 21.41
N ARG A 133 -0.91 -17.40 20.90
CA ARG A 133 0.53 -17.48 20.65
C ARG A 133 0.97 -16.45 19.60
N ASP A 134 0.27 -16.38 18.47
CA ASP A 134 0.58 -15.44 17.38
C ASP A 134 0.52 -13.99 17.87
N ALA A 135 -0.50 -13.63 18.65
CA ALA A 135 -0.60 -12.30 19.25
C ALA A 135 0.51 -12.04 20.27
N ALA A 136 0.86 -13.02 21.10
CA ALA A 136 1.92 -12.88 22.09
C ALA A 136 3.30 -12.66 21.43
N LEU A 137 3.63 -13.42 20.38
CA LEU A 137 4.84 -13.22 19.57
C LEU A 137 4.90 -11.83 18.95
N SER A 138 3.76 -11.35 18.43
CA SER A 138 3.65 -10.00 17.86
C SER A 138 3.85 -8.90 18.92
N PHE A 139 3.28 -9.06 20.13
CA PHE A 139 3.50 -8.15 21.26
C PHE A 139 4.95 -8.13 21.73
N ALA A 140 5.63 -9.28 21.73
CA ALA A 140 7.04 -9.41 22.11
C ALA A 140 8.01 -8.94 21.01
N ALA A 141 7.52 -8.50 19.85
CA ALA A 141 8.33 -8.18 18.67
C ALA A 141 9.28 -9.33 18.28
N SER A 142 8.79 -10.58 18.40
CA SER A 142 9.57 -11.77 18.08
C SER A 142 9.80 -11.91 16.57
N ALA A 143 11.01 -12.35 16.18
CA ALA A 143 11.32 -12.69 14.80
C ALA A 143 10.46 -13.87 14.29
N ASP A 144 9.89 -14.66 15.19
CA ASP A 144 8.98 -15.78 14.91
C ASP A 144 7.50 -15.33 14.82
N ASP A 145 7.20 -14.02 14.95
CA ASP A 145 5.85 -13.51 14.73
C ASP A 145 5.38 -13.85 13.31
N PRO A 146 4.31 -14.65 13.15
CA PRO A 146 3.86 -15.10 11.85
C PRO A 146 3.26 -13.97 10.98
N ALA A 147 2.92 -12.82 11.56
CA ALA A 147 2.38 -11.67 10.82
C ALA A 147 3.48 -10.78 10.24
N SER A 148 4.45 -10.36 11.06
CA SER A 148 5.44 -9.35 10.69
C SER A 148 6.90 -9.77 10.86
N GLY A 149 7.17 -10.90 11.48
CA GLY A 149 8.53 -11.31 11.83
C GLY A 149 9.21 -10.28 12.74
N GLY A 150 8.50 -9.74 13.71
CA GLY A 150 9.01 -8.79 14.70
C GLY A 150 9.16 -7.34 14.23
N ARG A 151 8.66 -6.99 13.03
CA ARG A 151 8.83 -5.63 12.46
C ARG A 151 7.77 -4.66 12.91
N HIS A 152 6.58 -5.14 13.20
CA HIS A 152 5.50 -4.29 13.70
C HIS A 152 4.41 -5.12 14.37
N LYS A 153 3.66 -4.52 15.33
CA LYS A 153 2.49 -5.16 15.90
C LYS A 153 1.28 -4.86 15.02
N VAL A 154 0.87 -5.83 14.21
CA VAL A 154 -0.28 -5.76 13.31
C VAL A 154 -1.09 -7.05 13.35
N TRP A 155 -2.38 -6.95 13.01
CA TRP A 155 -3.17 -8.14 12.68
C TRP A 155 -2.85 -8.56 11.24
N GLY A 156 -2.42 -9.79 11.07
CA GLY A 156 -2.10 -10.34 9.76
C GLY A 156 -1.96 -11.85 9.82
N SER A 157 -2.35 -12.54 8.75
CA SER A 157 -2.18 -14.00 8.63
C SER A 157 -2.38 -14.43 7.18
N LYS A 158 -1.36 -14.99 6.56
CA LYS A 158 -1.46 -15.49 5.19
C LYS A 158 -2.48 -16.63 5.04
N PRO A 159 -2.50 -17.65 5.92
CA PRO A 159 -3.47 -18.76 5.85
C PRO A 159 -4.92 -18.31 6.03
N LEU A 160 -5.14 -17.21 6.77
CA LEU A 160 -6.47 -16.64 7.02
C LEU A 160 -6.86 -15.55 6.02
N TRP A 161 -6.03 -15.25 5.04
CA TRP A 161 -6.25 -14.12 4.13
C TRP A 161 -6.52 -12.80 4.85
N VAL A 162 -5.81 -12.55 5.94
CA VAL A 162 -5.77 -11.27 6.63
C VAL A 162 -4.51 -10.53 6.23
N LEU A 163 -4.67 -9.44 5.48
CA LEU A 163 -3.55 -8.62 5.05
C LEU A 163 -3.15 -7.65 6.18
N PRO A 164 -1.87 -7.58 6.55
CA PRO A 164 -1.40 -6.59 7.52
C PRO A 164 -1.75 -5.16 7.08
N GLN A 165 -2.17 -4.34 8.06
CA GLN A 165 -2.53 -2.95 7.82
C GLN A 165 -1.49 -2.02 8.44
N THR A 166 -1.25 -0.89 7.79
CA THR A 166 -0.43 0.19 8.36
C THR A 166 -1.24 0.98 9.40
N SER A 167 -0.56 1.85 10.14
CA SER A 167 -1.23 2.73 11.11
C SER A 167 -1.84 4.00 10.47
N THR A 168 -1.65 4.19 9.16
CA THR A 168 -2.24 5.34 8.45
C THR A 168 -3.75 5.14 8.33
N ILE A 169 -4.51 6.08 8.87
CA ILE A 169 -5.97 6.00 8.92
C ILE A 169 -6.56 5.83 7.51
N ALA A 170 -7.40 4.82 7.35
CA ALA A 170 -8.18 4.53 6.14
C ALA A 170 -7.35 4.18 4.87
N SER A 171 -6.03 4.13 4.93
CA SER A 171 -5.17 3.90 3.76
C SER A 171 -5.41 2.54 3.08
N HIS A 172 -5.94 1.57 3.82
CA HIS A 172 -6.25 0.23 3.31
C HIS A 172 -7.54 0.12 2.49
N LEU A 173 -8.44 1.10 2.54
CA LEU A 173 -9.73 1.01 1.86
C LEU A 173 -9.59 0.96 0.32
N PRO A 174 -8.73 1.76 -0.33
CA PRO A 174 -8.54 1.68 -1.78
C PRO A 174 -8.03 0.31 -2.24
N LYS A 175 -7.05 -0.28 -1.54
CA LYS A 175 -6.54 -1.62 -1.91
C LYS A 175 -7.55 -2.74 -1.62
N ALA A 176 -8.40 -2.59 -0.60
CA ALA A 176 -9.48 -3.54 -0.33
C ALA A 176 -10.51 -3.53 -1.47
N LEU A 177 -10.95 -2.36 -1.91
CA LEU A 177 -11.83 -2.24 -3.08
C LEU A 177 -11.13 -2.75 -4.34
N GLY A 178 -9.86 -2.40 -4.54
CA GLY A 178 -9.05 -2.91 -5.64
C GLY A 178 -9.00 -4.45 -5.66
N THR A 179 -8.92 -5.10 -4.49
CA THR A 179 -8.95 -6.56 -4.36
C THR A 179 -10.32 -7.14 -4.76
N ALA A 180 -11.42 -6.48 -4.39
CA ALA A 180 -12.76 -6.90 -4.81
C ALA A 180 -12.95 -6.81 -6.33
N LEU A 181 -12.50 -5.71 -6.94
CA LEU A 181 -12.50 -5.53 -8.39
C LEU A 181 -11.57 -6.54 -9.09
N ALA A 182 -10.45 -6.89 -8.47
CA ALA A 182 -9.49 -7.86 -8.99
C ALA A 182 -10.06 -9.29 -9.06
N ILE A 183 -10.83 -9.73 -8.07
CA ILE A 183 -11.53 -11.03 -8.10
C ILE A 183 -12.41 -11.12 -9.35
N GLU A 184 -13.18 -10.09 -9.63
CA GLU A 184 -14.06 -10.08 -10.80
C GLU A 184 -13.29 -9.93 -12.12
N SER A 185 -12.19 -9.16 -12.12
CA SER A 185 -11.33 -9.02 -13.30
C SER A 185 -10.63 -10.32 -13.62
N GLY A 186 -10.08 -11.03 -12.64
CA GLY A 186 -9.44 -12.33 -12.83
C GLY A 186 -10.41 -13.39 -13.35
N LYS A 187 -11.63 -13.43 -12.79
CA LYS A 187 -12.70 -14.30 -13.28
C LYS A 187 -13.03 -14.04 -14.78
N ARG A 188 -13.16 -12.75 -15.17
CA ARG A 188 -13.42 -12.36 -16.56
C ARG A 188 -12.27 -12.66 -17.52
N LEU A 189 -11.05 -12.64 -17.02
CA LEU A 189 -9.83 -12.96 -17.77
C LEU A 189 -9.52 -14.46 -17.78
N GLY A 190 -10.25 -15.28 -17.02
CA GLY A 190 -9.96 -16.71 -16.88
C GLY A 190 -8.65 -16.99 -16.15
N GLN A 191 -8.18 -16.06 -15.30
CA GLN A 191 -6.97 -16.22 -14.52
C GLN A 191 -7.22 -17.08 -13.28
N ALA A 192 -6.23 -17.90 -12.91
CA ALA A 192 -6.24 -18.58 -11.63
C ALA A 192 -6.10 -17.55 -10.49
N LEU A 193 -7.10 -17.48 -9.62
CA LEU A 193 -7.08 -16.62 -8.45
C LEU A 193 -6.62 -17.39 -7.22
N PRO A 194 -5.94 -16.73 -6.28
CA PRO A 194 -5.50 -17.37 -5.03
C PRO A 194 -6.64 -17.58 -4.02
N VAL A 195 -7.86 -17.12 -4.35
CA VAL A 195 -9.08 -17.28 -3.55
C VAL A 195 -10.23 -17.75 -4.44
N PRO A 196 -11.30 -18.35 -3.87
CA PRO A 196 -12.49 -18.72 -4.64
C PRO A 196 -13.10 -17.53 -5.39
N THR A 197 -13.61 -17.76 -6.59
CA THR A 197 -14.17 -16.71 -7.44
C THR A 197 -15.47 -16.08 -6.90
N ASP A 198 -16.11 -16.72 -5.91
CA ASP A 198 -17.26 -16.21 -5.18
C ASP A 198 -16.90 -15.54 -3.85
N SER A 199 -15.61 -15.43 -3.51
CA SER A 199 -15.15 -14.68 -2.34
C SER A 199 -15.61 -13.23 -2.37
N ILE A 200 -15.84 -12.68 -1.19
CA ILE A 200 -16.04 -11.25 -0.95
C ILE A 200 -14.82 -10.68 -0.26
N VAL A 201 -14.66 -9.38 -0.29
CA VAL A 201 -13.60 -8.69 0.46
C VAL A 201 -14.21 -8.00 1.66
N LEU A 202 -13.69 -8.28 2.84
CA LEU A 202 -14.03 -7.58 4.07
C LEU A 202 -13.07 -6.43 4.29
N CYS A 203 -13.60 -5.24 4.56
CA CYS A 203 -12.81 -4.05 4.90
C CYS A 203 -13.39 -3.37 6.13
N SER A 204 -12.78 -3.52 7.31
CA SER A 204 -13.24 -2.87 8.53
C SER A 204 -12.41 -1.64 8.90
N PHE A 205 -13.08 -0.62 9.46
CA PHE A 205 -12.52 0.67 9.84
C PHE A 205 -13.40 1.33 10.90
N GLY A 206 -12.86 2.33 11.61
CA GLY A 206 -13.62 3.08 12.60
C GLY A 206 -14.48 4.20 12.00
N ASP A 207 -15.47 4.65 12.74
CA ASP A 207 -16.39 5.74 12.38
C ASP A 207 -15.69 7.03 11.97
N ALA A 208 -14.67 7.46 12.72
CA ALA A 208 -13.88 8.63 12.36
C ALA A 208 -13.12 8.46 11.04
N SER A 209 -12.67 7.24 10.74
CA SER A 209 -11.98 6.92 9.48
C SER A 209 -12.88 7.11 8.26
N ALA A 210 -14.20 6.96 8.42
CA ALA A 210 -15.16 7.17 7.35
C ALA A 210 -15.13 8.59 6.75
N ASN A 211 -14.61 9.58 7.47
CA ASN A 211 -14.47 10.95 6.99
C ASN A 211 -13.16 11.22 6.24
N HIS A 212 -12.20 10.31 6.30
CA HIS A 212 -10.89 10.49 5.67
C HIS A 212 -11.00 10.52 4.15
N ALA A 213 -10.23 11.41 3.48
CA ALA A 213 -10.24 11.54 2.02
C ALA A 213 -9.99 10.19 1.31
N THR A 214 -9.04 9.40 1.80
CA THR A 214 -8.71 8.08 1.25
C THR A 214 -9.87 7.07 1.38
N ALA A 215 -10.68 7.16 2.45
CA ALA A 215 -11.89 6.36 2.57
C ALA A 215 -12.95 6.78 1.54
N GLN A 216 -13.14 8.10 1.35
CA GLN A 216 -14.10 8.63 0.39
C GLN A 216 -13.77 8.22 -1.04
N THR A 217 -12.51 8.16 -1.41
CA THR A 217 -12.05 7.65 -2.70
C THR A 217 -12.54 6.21 -2.95
N ALA A 218 -12.43 5.32 -1.96
CA ALA A 218 -12.90 3.94 -2.08
C ALA A 218 -14.44 3.88 -2.16
N PHE A 219 -15.16 4.62 -1.33
CA PHE A 219 -16.63 4.65 -1.39
C PHE A 219 -17.13 5.20 -2.72
N ASN A 220 -16.57 6.31 -3.20
CA ASN A 220 -16.94 6.90 -4.48
C ASN A 220 -16.70 5.94 -5.65
N THR A 221 -15.56 5.25 -5.67
CA THR A 221 -15.25 4.28 -6.71
C THR A 221 -16.15 3.04 -6.64
N ALA A 222 -16.51 2.58 -5.43
CA ALA A 222 -17.46 1.50 -5.26
C ALA A 222 -18.86 1.87 -5.81
N MET A 223 -19.35 3.06 -5.47
CA MET A 223 -20.63 3.59 -5.97
C MET A 223 -20.60 3.78 -7.49
N TRP A 224 -19.50 4.31 -8.03
CA TRP A 224 -19.30 4.45 -9.47
C TRP A 224 -19.32 3.10 -10.19
N SER A 225 -18.66 2.08 -9.63
CA SER A 225 -18.67 0.73 -10.16
C SER A 225 -20.08 0.15 -10.17
N ALA A 226 -20.84 0.34 -9.10
CA ALA A 226 -22.24 -0.08 -9.01
C ALA A 226 -23.13 0.64 -10.05
N TYR A 227 -22.91 1.93 -10.27
CA TYR A 227 -23.62 2.69 -11.31
C TYR A 227 -23.33 2.13 -12.72
N GLN A 228 -22.11 1.74 -13.00
CA GLN A 228 -21.70 1.10 -14.24
C GLN A 228 -22.10 -0.38 -14.32
N LYS A 229 -22.75 -0.92 -13.31
CA LYS A 229 -23.11 -2.35 -13.20
C LYS A 229 -21.89 -3.27 -13.22
N LEU A 230 -20.76 -2.78 -12.72
CA LEU A 230 -19.56 -3.57 -12.51
C LEU A 230 -19.62 -4.20 -11.11
N PRO A 231 -19.46 -5.52 -11.00
CA PRO A 231 -19.43 -6.17 -9.70
C PRO A 231 -18.22 -5.71 -8.88
N ALA A 232 -18.47 -5.38 -7.62
CA ALA A 232 -17.44 -5.04 -6.63
C ALA A 232 -17.85 -5.65 -5.28
N PRO A 233 -17.57 -6.94 -5.04
CA PRO A 233 -18.03 -7.67 -3.87
C PRO A 233 -17.23 -7.29 -2.62
N ILE A 234 -17.39 -6.06 -2.17
CA ILE A 234 -16.78 -5.53 -0.95
C ILE A 234 -17.83 -5.30 0.14
N LEU A 235 -17.52 -5.77 1.34
CA LEU A 235 -18.24 -5.47 2.55
C LEU A 235 -17.41 -4.46 3.37
N PHE A 236 -17.77 -3.19 3.27
CA PHE A 236 -17.27 -2.14 4.14
C PHE A 236 -17.91 -2.27 5.51
N VAL A 237 -17.12 -2.38 6.57
CA VAL A 237 -17.61 -2.48 7.94
C VAL A 237 -17.13 -1.28 8.74
N CYS A 238 -18.06 -0.40 9.07
CA CYS A 238 -17.80 0.71 9.96
C CYS A 238 -18.04 0.26 11.40
N GLU A 239 -16.97 0.04 12.17
CA GLU A 239 -17.04 -0.24 13.61
C GLU A 239 -17.20 1.08 14.34
N ASP A 240 -18.47 1.46 14.61
CA ASP A 240 -18.86 2.74 15.18
C ASP A 240 -18.88 2.68 16.72
N ASN A 241 -17.92 3.34 17.34
CA ASN A 241 -17.83 3.51 18.79
C ASN A 241 -18.03 4.97 19.23
N GLY A 242 -18.37 5.89 18.31
CA GLY A 242 -18.60 7.31 18.56
C GLY A 242 -17.36 8.15 18.84
N LEU A 243 -16.13 7.61 18.61
CA LEU A 243 -14.88 8.29 19.00
C LEU A 243 -13.77 8.13 17.97
N GLY A 244 -13.25 9.25 17.47
CA GLY A 244 -12.01 9.33 16.71
C GLY A 244 -10.85 9.83 17.57
N ILE A 245 -10.02 8.93 18.11
CA ILE A 245 -8.98 9.25 19.12
C ILE A 245 -9.63 9.90 20.35
N SER A 246 -9.70 11.23 20.43
CA SER A 246 -10.32 12.03 21.48
C SER A 246 -11.49 12.89 21.00
N VAL A 247 -11.83 12.83 19.70
CA VAL A 247 -12.91 13.60 19.09
C VAL A 247 -14.15 12.74 18.95
N LYS A 248 -15.31 13.25 19.40
CA LYS A 248 -16.58 12.55 19.25
C LYS A 248 -17.06 12.58 17.81
N THR A 249 -17.50 11.45 17.31
CA THR A 249 -18.33 11.38 16.11
C THR A 249 -19.76 11.78 16.50
N PRO A 250 -20.42 12.70 15.78
CA PRO A 250 -21.80 13.07 16.09
C PRO A 250 -22.76 11.88 16.08
N ASP A 251 -23.70 11.85 17.00
CA ASP A 251 -24.73 10.79 17.09
C ASP A 251 -25.50 10.71 15.77
N GLY A 252 -25.66 9.47 15.26
CA GLY A 252 -26.39 9.23 14.03
C GLY A 252 -25.60 9.52 12.73
N TRP A 253 -24.41 10.11 12.82
CA TRP A 253 -23.64 10.56 11.66
C TRP A 253 -23.42 9.47 10.60
N ILE A 254 -23.03 8.28 11.01
CA ILE A 254 -22.78 7.17 10.07
C ILE A 254 -24.06 6.72 9.39
N ALA A 255 -25.14 6.55 10.14
CA ALA A 255 -26.43 6.13 9.59
C ALA A 255 -26.98 7.17 8.60
N GLU A 256 -27.00 8.46 8.97
CA GLU A 256 -27.52 9.53 8.10
C GLU A 256 -26.70 9.65 6.81
N ARG A 257 -25.38 9.53 6.92
CA ARG A 257 -24.47 9.68 5.79
C ARG A 257 -24.56 8.51 4.80
N PHE A 258 -24.62 7.26 5.28
CA PHE A 258 -24.42 6.10 4.42
C PHE A 258 -25.71 5.34 4.08
N SER A 259 -26.79 5.48 4.85
CA SER A 259 -28.03 4.71 4.61
C SER A 259 -28.74 5.03 3.30
N ARG A 260 -28.42 6.15 2.65
CA ARG A 260 -29.09 6.61 1.43
C ARG A 260 -28.12 6.83 0.25
N GLN A 261 -26.91 6.28 0.33
CA GLN A 261 -25.92 6.45 -0.75
C GLN A 261 -26.26 5.55 -1.94
N PRO A 262 -26.44 6.11 -3.15
CA PRO A 262 -26.75 5.31 -4.34
C PRO A 262 -25.60 4.34 -4.66
N GLY A 263 -25.91 3.06 -4.83
CA GLY A 263 -24.92 2.05 -5.21
C GLY A 263 -24.13 1.46 -4.05
N LEU A 264 -24.47 1.83 -2.81
CA LEU A 264 -23.90 1.28 -1.58
C LEU A 264 -25.05 0.73 -0.73
N ASP A 265 -25.16 -0.59 -0.64
CA ASP A 265 -26.28 -1.24 0.04
C ASP A 265 -26.01 -1.25 1.57
N TYR A 266 -26.81 -0.52 2.33
CA TYR A 266 -26.60 -0.28 3.76
C TYR A 266 -27.28 -1.32 4.64
N PHE A 267 -26.55 -1.78 5.67
CA PHE A 267 -27.03 -2.66 6.74
C PHE A 267 -26.58 -2.10 8.10
N PHE A 268 -27.35 -2.39 9.13
CA PHE A 268 -26.99 -2.11 10.52
C PHE A 268 -26.91 -3.42 11.30
N ALA A 269 -25.93 -3.51 12.21
CA ALA A 269 -25.85 -4.63 13.17
C ALA A 269 -25.42 -4.13 14.55
N ASP A 270 -26.02 -4.71 15.58
CA ASP A 270 -25.63 -4.47 16.97
C ASP A 270 -24.48 -5.39 17.37
N GLY A 271 -23.25 -4.88 17.36
CA GLY A 271 -22.05 -5.60 17.77
C GLY A 271 -21.91 -5.74 19.30
N LEU A 272 -22.80 -5.13 20.08
CA LEU A 272 -22.81 -5.26 21.54
C LEU A 272 -23.61 -6.49 22.02
N ASP A 273 -24.43 -7.09 21.16
CA ASP A 273 -25.27 -8.25 21.47
C ASP A 273 -25.11 -9.34 20.40
N LEU A 274 -24.44 -10.46 20.73
CA LEU A 274 -24.20 -11.56 19.82
C LEU A 274 -25.50 -12.22 19.31
N ALA A 275 -26.52 -12.36 20.16
CA ALA A 275 -27.76 -13.05 19.84
C ALA A 275 -28.59 -12.29 18.81
N THR A 276 -28.58 -10.96 18.86
CA THR A 276 -29.27 -10.07 17.93
C THR A 276 -28.41 -9.77 16.70
N GLY A 277 -27.11 -9.48 16.91
CA GLY A 277 -26.18 -9.09 15.84
C GLY A 277 -25.91 -10.19 14.82
N HIS A 278 -26.02 -11.45 15.21
CA HIS A 278 -25.72 -12.58 14.33
C HIS A 278 -26.52 -12.57 13.03
N ALA A 279 -27.85 -12.48 13.11
CA ALA A 279 -28.72 -12.44 11.92
C ALA A 279 -28.44 -11.22 11.04
N GLN A 280 -28.16 -10.08 11.67
CA GLN A 280 -27.91 -8.80 10.99
C GLN A 280 -26.61 -8.83 10.20
N VAL A 281 -25.51 -9.33 10.80
CA VAL A 281 -24.22 -9.49 10.14
C VAL A 281 -24.30 -10.53 9.01
N GLN A 282 -24.96 -11.68 9.27
CA GLN A 282 -25.14 -12.72 8.28
C GLN A 282 -25.90 -12.21 7.05
N ALA A 283 -26.95 -11.43 7.24
CA ALA A 283 -27.72 -10.84 6.15
C ALA A 283 -26.87 -9.93 5.25
N ALA A 284 -25.99 -9.10 5.84
CA ALA A 284 -25.10 -8.22 5.09
C ALA A 284 -24.04 -9.02 4.27
N VAL A 285 -23.42 -10.03 4.90
CA VAL A 285 -22.43 -10.91 4.25
C VAL A 285 -23.03 -11.68 3.09
N GLU A 286 -24.22 -12.31 3.31
CA GLU A 286 -24.92 -13.05 2.28
C GLU A 286 -25.39 -12.15 1.13
N HIS A 287 -25.88 -10.94 1.45
CA HIS A 287 -26.26 -9.96 0.45
C HIS A 287 -25.08 -9.60 -0.44
N CYS A 288 -23.94 -9.21 0.13
CA CYS A 288 -22.73 -8.87 -0.60
C CYS A 288 -22.27 -10.03 -1.50
N ARG A 289 -22.24 -11.27 -0.96
CA ARG A 289 -21.81 -12.46 -1.69
C ARG A 289 -22.74 -12.80 -2.85
N ARG A 290 -24.05 -12.76 -2.62
CA ARG A 290 -25.06 -13.12 -3.64
C ARG A 290 -25.17 -12.06 -4.74
N THR A 291 -25.17 -10.77 -4.35
CA THR A 291 -25.40 -9.67 -5.31
C THR A 291 -24.13 -9.19 -5.99
N ARG A 292 -22.98 -9.46 -5.41
CA ARG A 292 -21.67 -8.93 -5.85
C ARG A 292 -21.62 -7.40 -5.86
N ARG A 293 -22.46 -6.76 -5.03
CA ARG A 293 -22.56 -5.30 -4.93
C ARG A 293 -21.81 -4.77 -3.71
N PRO A 294 -21.30 -3.54 -3.78
CA PRO A 294 -20.73 -2.87 -2.61
C PRO A 294 -21.78 -2.80 -1.49
N THR A 295 -21.41 -3.28 -0.33
CA THR A 295 -22.28 -3.34 0.84
C THR A 295 -21.60 -2.60 1.99
N PHE A 296 -22.36 -1.81 2.73
CA PHE A 296 -21.89 -1.09 3.91
C PHE A 296 -22.59 -1.62 5.15
N LEU A 297 -21.84 -2.19 6.06
CA LEU A 297 -22.32 -2.64 7.36
C LEU A 297 -21.91 -1.63 8.43
N HIS A 298 -22.88 -0.97 9.03
CA HIS A 298 -22.71 -0.15 10.23
C HIS A 298 -22.80 -1.07 11.45
N LEU A 299 -21.64 -1.38 12.04
CA LEU A 299 -21.52 -2.24 13.22
C LEU A 299 -21.38 -1.36 14.47
N ARG A 300 -22.38 -1.34 15.32
CA ARG A 300 -22.34 -0.64 16.61
C ARG A 300 -21.33 -1.33 17.53
N THR A 301 -20.43 -0.54 18.11
CA THR A 301 -19.40 -1.00 19.06
C THR A 301 -19.27 0.00 20.21
N THR A 302 -18.40 -0.25 21.15
CA THR A 302 -17.99 0.73 22.17
C THR A 302 -16.48 0.69 22.35
N ARG A 303 -15.90 1.73 22.94
CA ARG A 303 -14.48 1.74 23.29
C ARG A 303 -14.31 1.80 24.80
N LEU A 304 -13.79 0.74 25.40
CA LEU A 304 -13.68 0.58 26.86
C LEU A 304 -12.35 1.05 27.43
N MET A 305 -11.30 1.09 26.59
CA MET A 305 -9.96 1.52 27.01
C MET A 305 -9.53 2.72 26.15
N GLY A 306 -8.47 3.41 26.58
CA GLY A 306 -7.90 4.50 25.82
C GLY A 306 -7.58 4.13 24.36
N HIS A 307 -7.37 5.13 23.50
CA HIS A 307 -7.09 4.92 22.09
C HIS A 307 -5.87 4.00 21.89
N ALA A 308 -4.78 4.31 22.59
CA ALA A 308 -3.57 3.49 22.63
C ALA A 308 -3.09 3.34 24.08
N GLY A 309 -2.05 2.53 24.30
CA GLY A 309 -1.59 2.22 25.65
C GLY A 309 -1.13 3.38 26.52
N THR A 310 -0.89 4.56 25.94
CA THR A 310 -0.48 5.80 26.64
C THR A 310 -1.63 6.77 26.87
N ASP A 311 -2.81 6.52 26.29
CA ASP A 311 -3.94 7.43 26.37
C ASP A 311 -4.61 7.32 27.74
N PHE A 312 -4.79 8.47 28.40
CA PHE A 312 -5.39 8.61 29.72
C PHE A 312 -6.72 9.36 29.60
N GLU A 313 -7.79 8.62 29.29
CA GLU A 313 -9.10 9.19 28.92
C GLU A 313 -9.72 10.10 29.97
N VAL A 314 -9.42 9.93 31.24
CA VAL A 314 -9.96 10.78 32.32
C VAL A 314 -9.53 12.24 32.25
N GLU A 315 -8.52 12.57 31.45
CA GLU A 315 -8.08 13.96 31.23
C GLU A 315 -9.03 14.73 30.30
N TRP A 316 -9.78 14.04 29.46
CA TRP A 316 -10.63 14.68 28.45
C TRP A 316 -12.05 14.13 28.36
N ARG A 317 -12.37 13.07 29.11
CA ARG A 317 -13.66 12.40 29.10
C ARG A 317 -14.24 12.34 30.50
N ALA A 318 -15.50 12.83 30.66
CA ALA A 318 -16.16 12.84 31.95
C ALA A 318 -16.43 11.43 32.48
N LEU A 319 -16.29 11.23 33.80
CA LEU A 319 -16.46 9.92 34.40
C LEU A 319 -17.84 9.28 34.16
N PRO A 320 -18.98 10.02 34.21
CA PRO A 320 -20.28 9.45 33.89
C PRO A 320 -20.35 8.89 32.47
N GLU A 321 -19.65 9.51 31.52
CA GLU A 321 -19.56 9.06 30.14
C GLU A 321 -18.71 7.76 30.00
N LEU A 322 -17.64 7.67 30.77
CA LEU A 322 -16.84 6.44 30.84
C LEU A 322 -17.65 5.30 31.43
N CYS A 323 -18.35 5.52 32.53
CA CYS A 323 -19.25 4.54 33.16
C CYS A 323 -20.39 4.10 32.22
N ALA A 324 -20.96 5.03 31.44
CA ALA A 324 -21.99 4.71 30.45
C ALA A 324 -21.43 3.80 29.31
N ALA A 325 -20.18 4.04 28.86
CA ALA A 325 -19.53 3.18 27.89
C ALA A 325 -19.23 1.77 28.47
N GLU A 326 -18.78 1.70 29.72
CA GLU A 326 -18.53 0.42 30.42
C GLU A 326 -19.81 -0.40 30.61
N ALA A 327 -20.93 0.24 30.83
CA ALA A 327 -22.23 -0.44 30.89
C ALA A 327 -22.67 -1.07 29.56
N GLN A 328 -22.05 -0.64 28.45
CA GLN A 328 -22.29 -1.19 27.11
C GLN A 328 -21.25 -2.25 26.70
N ASP A 329 -20.51 -2.79 27.65
CA ASP A 329 -19.49 -3.82 27.38
C ASP A 329 -20.11 -5.07 26.73
N PRO A 330 -19.75 -5.43 25.48
CA PRO A 330 -20.29 -6.59 24.78
C PRO A 330 -19.99 -7.91 25.50
N LEU A 331 -18.90 -7.98 26.26
CA LEU A 331 -18.54 -9.17 27.01
C LEU A 331 -19.48 -9.36 28.23
N LEU A 332 -19.86 -8.28 28.92
CA LEU A 332 -20.89 -8.32 29.96
C LEU A 332 -22.23 -8.81 29.40
N ARG A 333 -22.62 -8.29 28.23
CA ARG A 333 -23.87 -8.72 27.59
C ARG A 333 -23.85 -10.19 27.22
N SER A 334 -22.72 -10.69 26.71
CA SER A 334 -22.56 -12.12 26.39
C SER A 334 -22.62 -12.99 27.65
N ALA A 335 -21.98 -12.58 28.75
CA ALA A 335 -22.10 -13.27 30.03
C ALA A 335 -23.55 -13.34 30.54
N GLN A 336 -24.30 -12.22 30.43
CA GLN A 336 -25.73 -12.19 30.77
C GLN A 336 -26.53 -13.17 29.91
N ILE A 337 -26.33 -13.19 28.59
CA ILE A 337 -27.00 -14.14 27.68
C ILE A 337 -26.70 -15.58 28.08
N ALA A 338 -25.43 -15.90 28.40
CA ALA A 338 -25.02 -17.23 28.83
C ALA A 338 -25.78 -17.69 30.10
N MET A 339 -25.92 -16.79 31.08
CA MET A 339 -26.63 -17.08 32.34
C MET A 339 -28.15 -17.10 32.13
N GLU A 340 -28.74 -16.14 31.43
CA GLU A 340 -30.16 -16.08 31.12
C GLU A 340 -30.66 -17.30 30.34
N SER A 341 -29.86 -17.79 29.40
CA SER A 341 -30.19 -18.96 28.60
C SER A 341 -29.97 -20.29 29.34
N GLY A 342 -29.29 -20.27 30.50
CA GLY A 342 -28.86 -21.46 31.21
C GLY A 342 -27.73 -22.22 30.51
N TRP A 343 -27.06 -21.61 29.53
CA TRP A 343 -25.91 -22.22 28.82
C TRP A 343 -24.70 -22.39 29.76
N MET A 344 -24.39 -21.35 30.54
CA MET A 344 -23.37 -21.34 31.58
C MET A 344 -23.92 -20.66 32.85
N ASP A 345 -23.52 -21.12 34.02
CA ASP A 345 -23.73 -20.40 35.25
C ASP A 345 -22.56 -19.44 35.57
N ALA A 346 -22.71 -18.64 36.60
CA ALA A 346 -21.71 -17.64 36.99
C ALA A 346 -20.35 -18.26 37.31
N ALA A 347 -20.33 -19.42 37.96
CA ALA A 347 -19.11 -20.14 38.35
C ALA A 347 -18.37 -20.63 37.09
N ALA A 348 -19.10 -21.22 36.13
CA ALA A 348 -18.53 -21.67 34.85
C ALA A 348 -17.95 -20.53 34.02
N ILE A 349 -18.61 -19.34 33.99
CA ILE A 349 -18.11 -18.14 33.31
C ILE A 349 -16.83 -17.65 33.98
N GLU A 350 -16.79 -17.58 35.31
CA GLU A 350 -15.59 -17.16 36.05
C GLU A 350 -14.42 -18.10 35.77
N VAL A 351 -14.65 -19.41 35.77
CA VAL A 351 -13.64 -20.41 35.44
C VAL A 351 -13.15 -20.22 33.98
N ALA A 352 -14.05 -20.03 33.03
CA ALA A 352 -13.67 -19.80 31.63
C ALA A 352 -12.83 -18.53 31.47
N TYR A 353 -13.20 -17.46 32.14
CA TYR A 353 -12.51 -16.15 32.14
C TYR A 353 -11.08 -16.28 32.69
N GLU A 354 -10.91 -16.89 33.85
CA GLU A 354 -9.61 -17.09 34.48
C GLU A 354 -8.75 -18.13 33.75
N THR A 355 -9.35 -19.16 33.17
CA THR A 355 -8.65 -20.14 32.32
C THR A 355 -8.07 -19.43 31.08
N MET A 356 -8.87 -18.53 30.43
CA MET A 356 -8.39 -17.77 29.28
C MET A 356 -7.26 -16.81 29.68
N ARG A 357 -7.36 -16.15 30.85
CA ARG A 357 -6.28 -15.34 31.42
C ARG A 357 -4.98 -16.15 31.55
N ALA A 358 -5.07 -17.32 32.14
CA ALA A 358 -3.92 -18.22 32.35
C ALA A 358 -3.30 -18.64 31.00
N ARG A 359 -4.14 -18.96 30.00
CA ARG A 359 -3.67 -19.31 28.65
C ARG A 359 -2.94 -18.14 27.97
N CYS A 360 -3.48 -16.93 28.05
CA CYS A 360 -2.80 -15.73 27.50
C CYS A 360 -1.45 -15.47 28.17
N MET A 361 -1.41 -15.58 29.51
CA MET A 361 -0.15 -15.41 30.25
C MET A 361 0.88 -16.49 29.94
N ALA A 362 0.43 -17.75 29.72
CA ALA A 362 1.32 -18.83 29.29
C ALA A 362 1.88 -18.57 27.86
N ALA A 363 1.04 -18.10 26.93
CA ALA A 363 1.48 -17.71 25.59
C ALA A 363 2.50 -16.56 25.63
N ALA A 364 2.30 -15.58 26.53
CA ALA A 364 3.25 -14.48 26.73
C ALA A 364 4.60 -14.98 27.30
N ALA A 365 4.57 -15.91 28.25
CA ALA A 365 5.80 -16.50 28.82
C ALA A 365 6.56 -17.33 27.77
N ASP A 366 5.85 -18.05 26.89
CA ASP A 366 6.45 -18.74 25.74
C ASP A 366 7.12 -17.71 24.79
N ALA A 367 6.41 -16.65 24.44
CA ALA A 367 6.90 -15.63 23.53
C ALA A 367 8.18 -14.90 24.01
N GLU A 368 8.36 -14.75 25.33
CA GLU A 368 9.58 -14.18 25.92
C GLU A 368 10.86 -15.00 25.62
N GLY A 369 10.72 -16.29 25.35
CA GLY A 369 11.82 -17.19 24.98
C GLY A 369 12.24 -17.11 23.51
N HIS A 370 11.47 -16.42 22.66
CA HIS A 370 11.71 -16.34 21.23
C HIS A 370 12.65 -15.18 20.85
N PRO A 371 13.46 -15.32 19.78
CA PRO A 371 14.40 -14.30 19.37
C PRO A 371 13.67 -13.05 18.81
N THR A 372 14.27 -11.89 18.99
CA THR A 372 13.94 -10.65 18.23
C THR A 372 14.89 -10.53 17.04
N LEU A 373 14.64 -9.58 16.14
CA LEU A 373 15.56 -9.26 15.04
C LEU A 373 16.93 -8.81 15.60
N GLN A 374 18.03 -9.41 15.11
CA GLN A 374 19.36 -9.27 15.70
C GLN A 374 20.32 -8.42 14.84
N SER A 375 20.00 -8.16 13.59
CA SER A 375 20.87 -7.42 12.67
C SER A 375 20.09 -6.52 11.73
N LEU A 376 20.77 -5.51 11.15
CA LEU A 376 20.21 -4.70 10.07
C LEU A 376 19.84 -5.56 8.87
N GLN A 377 20.62 -6.60 8.60
CA GLN A 377 20.31 -7.55 7.50
C GLN A 377 19.00 -8.27 7.75
N ASP A 378 18.73 -8.75 8.97
CA ASP A 378 17.45 -9.40 9.33
C ASP A 378 16.28 -8.43 9.17
N VAL A 379 16.46 -7.18 9.61
CA VAL A 379 15.43 -6.13 9.47
C VAL A 379 15.11 -5.88 7.99
N MET A 380 16.13 -5.76 7.15
CA MET A 380 15.97 -5.39 5.74
C MET A 380 15.60 -6.56 4.82
N ALA A 381 15.77 -7.81 5.26
CA ALA A 381 15.63 -8.99 4.41
C ALA A 381 14.37 -9.02 3.52
N PRO A 382 13.15 -8.69 4.00
CA PRO A 382 11.95 -8.71 3.17
C PRO A 382 11.71 -7.43 2.38
N LEU A 383 12.50 -6.35 2.61
CA LEU A 383 12.17 -5.03 2.09
C LEU A 383 12.27 -4.93 0.57
N ALA A 384 13.36 -5.47 0.00
CA ALA A 384 13.68 -5.25 -1.39
C ALA A 384 14.43 -6.46 -1.98
N PRO A 385 13.81 -7.65 -2.01
CA PRO A 385 14.47 -8.83 -2.54
C PRO A 385 14.91 -8.61 -3.98
N TYR A 386 16.07 -9.16 -4.35
CA TYR A 386 16.58 -9.10 -5.69
C TYR A 386 17.27 -10.43 -6.06
N THR A 387 16.71 -11.09 -7.08
CA THR A 387 17.23 -12.34 -7.65
C THR A 387 17.76 -12.11 -9.07
N PRO A 388 19.01 -11.62 -9.23
CA PRO A 388 19.54 -11.11 -10.51
C PRO A 388 19.36 -12.07 -11.67
N ALA A 389 19.72 -13.34 -11.50
CA ALA A 389 19.63 -14.34 -12.56
C ALA A 389 18.19 -14.58 -13.03
N ALA A 390 17.24 -14.71 -12.09
CA ALA A 390 15.84 -14.92 -12.41
C ALA A 390 15.20 -13.68 -13.06
N VAL A 391 15.53 -12.49 -12.56
CA VAL A 391 15.06 -11.22 -13.15
C VAL A 391 15.59 -11.06 -14.57
N GLN A 392 16.87 -11.31 -14.81
CA GLN A 392 17.47 -11.22 -16.15
C GLN A 392 16.88 -12.28 -17.11
N ALA A 393 16.68 -13.51 -16.64
CA ALA A 393 16.03 -14.54 -17.44
C ALA A 393 14.60 -14.13 -17.83
N GLU A 394 13.82 -13.61 -16.86
CA GLU A 394 12.45 -13.16 -17.14
C GLU A 394 12.42 -11.91 -18.02
N ALA A 395 13.31 -10.94 -17.82
CA ALA A 395 13.39 -9.74 -18.64
C ALA A 395 13.65 -10.10 -20.12
N ARG A 396 14.55 -11.07 -20.35
CA ARG A 396 14.93 -11.56 -21.69
C ARG A 396 14.00 -12.62 -22.25
N ARG A 397 13.03 -13.10 -21.49
CA ARG A 397 12.05 -14.07 -21.99
C ARG A 397 11.27 -13.48 -23.15
N GLU A 398 11.29 -14.16 -24.25
CA GLU A 398 10.66 -13.72 -25.50
C GLU A 398 9.14 -13.98 -25.51
N VAL A 399 8.43 -13.18 -26.27
CA VAL A 399 7.05 -13.46 -26.67
C VAL A 399 7.09 -14.39 -27.89
N PRO A 400 6.28 -15.46 -27.96
CA PRO A 400 6.27 -16.36 -29.11
C PRO A 400 6.09 -15.61 -30.44
N ALA A 401 6.89 -15.98 -31.44
CA ALA A 401 6.95 -15.30 -32.75
C ALA A 401 5.53 -15.18 -33.39
N GLU A 402 4.77 -16.28 -33.40
CA GLU A 402 3.41 -16.29 -33.95
C GLU A 402 2.48 -15.27 -33.26
N MET A 403 2.61 -15.10 -31.93
CA MET A 403 1.82 -14.14 -31.17
C MET A 403 2.22 -12.69 -31.53
N ARG A 404 3.52 -12.44 -31.70
CA ARG A 404 4.01 -11.12 -32.13
C ARG A 404 3.57 -10.79 -33.57
N GLU A 405 3.71 -11.73 -34.48
CA GLU A 405 3.28 -11.54 -35.88
C GLU A 405 1.78 -11.26 -35.94
N ALA A 406 0.96 -12.00 -35.19
CA ALA A 406 -0.46 -11.72 -35.08
C ALA A 406 -0.74 -10.32 -34.49
N LEU A 407 0.01 -9.89 -33.48
CA LEU A 407 -0.12 -8.59 -32.83
C LEU A 407 0.21 -7.43 -33.79
N TYR A 408 1.25 -7.57 -34.57
CA TYR A 408 1.77 -6.51 -35.46
C TYR A 408 1.27 -6.61 -36.90
N GLY A 409 0.64 -7.73 -37.29
CA GLY A 409 0.06 -7.92 -38.61
C GLY A 409 1.00 -8.59 -39.62
N GLY A 410 2.06 -9.26 -39.14
CA GLY A 410 3.02 -10.03 -39.94
C GLY A 410 4.47 -9.80 -39.53
N ALA A 411 5.36 -10.67 -40.02
CA ALA A 411 6.78 -10.62 -39.71
C ALA A 411 7.46 -9.31 -40.18
N GLU A 412 7.05 -8.77 -41.32
CA GLU A 412 7.63 -7.55 -41.89
C GLU A 412 7.21 -6.26 -41.16
N THR A 413 6.18 -6.34 -40.34
CA THR A 413 5.67 -5.19 -39.55
C THR A 413 6.12 -5.21 -38.09
N LEU A 414 6.97 -6.15 -37.72
CA LEU A 414 7.57 -6.19 -36.37
C LEU A 414 8.37 -4.91 -36.09
N PRO A 415 8.31 -4.36 -34.85
CA PRO A 415 8.97 -3.10 -34.51
C PRO A 415 10.46 -3.04 -34.83
N GLU A 416 11.21 -4.15 -34.59
CA GLU A 416 12.64 -4.28 -34.87
C GLU A 416 12.99 -4.28 -36.36
N ARG A 417 12.00 -4.42 -37.24
CA ARG A 417 12.19 -4.32 -38.70
C ARG A 417 11.75 -2.97 -39.27
N GLN A 418 11.24 -2.10 -38.40
CA GLN A 418 10.80 -0.77 -38.80
C GLN A 418 11.97 0.22 -38.71
N ALA A 419 11.85 1.36 -39.40
CA ALA A 419 12.80 2.46 -39.25
C ALA A 419 12.85 2.96 -37.77
N PRO A 420 14.00 3.51 -37.34
CA PRO A 420 14.17 4.07 -36.01
C PRO A 420 13.06 5.03 -35.60
N ARG A 421 12.63 4.99 -34.33
CA ARG A 421 11.50 5.77 -33.81
C ARG A 421 11.88 6.58 -32.56
N HIS A 422 11.09 7.61 -32.30
CA HIS A 422 11.21 8.42 -31.08
C HIS A 422 10.61 7.70 -29.85
N LEU A 423 10.93 8.20 -28.66
CA LEU A 423 10.64 7.61 -27.37
C LEU A 423 9.17 7.16 -27.19
N ALA A 424 8.19 8.01 -27.52
CA ALA A 424 6.78 7.68 -27.31
C ALA A 424 6.30 6.45 -28.09
N ILE A 425 6.75 6.28 -29.34
CA ILE A 425 6.42 5.10 -30.15
C ILE A 425 7.12 3.87 -29.60
N GLN A 426 8.36 3.99 -29.15
CA GLN A 426 9.11 2.87 -28.55
C GLN A 426 8.42 2.40 -27.25
N ILE A 427 8.01 3.33 -26.38
CA ILE A 427 7.24 2.99 -25.16
C ILE A 427 5.93 2.29 -25.54
N ASN A 428 5.20 2.80 -26.53
CA ASN A 428 3.96 2.17 -27.00
C ASN A 428 4.17 0.71 -27.44
N HIS A 429 5.21 0.45 -28.25
CA HIS A 429 5.55 -0.90 -28.68
C HIS A 429 6.01 -1.77 -27.51
N GLY A 430 6.79 -1.23 -26.56
CA GLY A 430 7.18 -1.93 -25.33
C GLY A 430 5.97 -2.34 -24.48
N LEU A 431 4.97 -1.45 -24.35
CA LEU A 431 3.71 -1.76 -23.65
C LEU A 431 2.91 -2.84 -24.38
N GLN A 432 2.86 -2.81 -25.72
CA GLN A 432 2.24 -3.90 -26.51
C GLN A 432 2.92 -5.23 -26.23
N GLU A 433 4.27 -5.24 -26.23
CA GLU A 433 5.06 -6.43 -25.93
C GLU A 433 4.78 -6.96 -24.50
N LEU A 434 4.76 -6.08 -23.48
CA LEU A 434 4.44 -6.47 -22.10
C LEU A 434 3.03 -7.05 -21.97
N LEU A 435 2.04 -6.41 -22.60
CA LEU A 435 0.65 -6.90 -22.59
C LEU A 435 0.53 -8.25 -23.32
N ALA A 436 1.32 -8.52 -24.35
CA ALA A 436 1.38 -9.82 -25.00
C ALA A 436 2.13 -10.86 -24.14
N LYS A 437 3.25 -10.48 -23.54
CA LYS A 437 4.08 -11.33 -22.69
C LYS A 437 3.38 -11.80 -21.41
N TYR A 438 2.53 -10.93 -20.84
CA TYR A 438 1.84 -11.16 -19.58
C TYR A 438 0.31 -11.11 -19.76
N PRO A 439 -0.36 -12.24 -20.04
CA PRO A 439 -1.82 -12.25 -20.21
C PRO A 439 -2.59 -11.70 -19.00
N GLN A 440 -2.01 -11.77 -17.80
CA GLN A 440 -2.56 -11.25 -16.54
C GLN A 440 -2.24 -9.77 -16.29
N SER A 441 -1.57 -9.06 -17.21
CA SER A 441 -1.29 -7.63 -17.05
C SER A 441 -2.48 -6.77 -17.46
N LEU A 442 -2.69 -5.67 -16.72
CA LEU A 442 -3.74 -4.69 -16.97
C LEU A 442 -3.12 -3.28 -16.97
N LEU A 443 -3.42 -2.50 -18.00
CA LEU A 443 -3.02 -1.11 -18.12
C LEU A 443 -4.23 -0.22 -17.90
N PHE A 444 -4.15 0.71 -16.97
CA PHE A 444 -5.25 1.57 -16.60
C PHE A 444 -4.75 2.90 -16.01
N GLY A 445 -5.63 3.88 -16.02
CA GLY A 445 -5.35 5.25 -15.54
C GLY A 445 -6.34 6.21 -16.18
N GLU A 446 -5.97 7.48 -16.18
CA GLU A 446 -6.78 8.54 -16.79
C GLU A 446 -6.50 8.63 -18.29
N ASP A 447 -7.54 8.65 -19.11
CA ASP A 447 -7.46 8.82 -20.58
C ASP A 447 -6.64 7.75 -21.35
N VAL A 448 -6.16 6.70 -20.71
CA VAL A 448 -5.27 5.70 -21.33
C VAL A 448 -5.96 4.82 -22.38
N ALA A 449 -7.28 4.72 -22.33
CA ALA A 449 -8.06 3.83 -23.19
C ALA A 449 -8.32 4.44 -24.58
N GLN A 450 -9.54 4.96 -24.83
CA GLN A 450 -9.96 5.42 -26.17
C GLN A 450 -9.12 6.60 -26.70
N LYS A 451 -8.74 7.53 -25.85
CA LYS A 451 -7.90 8.68 -26.22
C LYS A 451 -6.45 8.28 -26.48
N GLY A 452 -5.97 7.23 -25.83
CA GLY A 452 -4.59 6.75 -25.97
C GLY A 452 -3.57 7.54 -25.14
N GLY A 453 -4.00 8.12 -24.02
CA GLY A 453 -3.19 8.95 -23.12
C GLY A 453 -3.08 10.40 -23.61
N VAL A 454 -2.60 11.30 -22.73
CA VAL A 454 -2.45 12.74 -23.03
C VAL A 454 -1.47 12.96 -24.18
N TYR A 455 -0.41 12.17 -24.25
CA TYR A 455 0.64 12.24 -25.26
C TYR A 455 0.58 11.11 -26.28
N THR A 456 -0.56 10.41 -26.38
CA THR A 456 -0.80 9.29 -27.30
C THR A 456 0.10 8.07 -27.10
N VAL A 457 0.77 7.94 -25.97
CA VAL A 457 1.70 6.84 -25.68
C VAL A 457 0.96 5.50 -25.58
N THR A 458 -0.31 5.49 -25.16
CA THR A 458 -1.14 4.27 -25.07
C THR A 458 -2.10 4.11 -26.25
N LYS A 459 -1.87 4.84 -27.34
CA LYS A 459 -2.72 4.76 -28.53
C LYS A 459 -2.86 3.33 -29.05
N ASP A 460 -4.07 2.97 -29.47
CA ASP A 460 -4.45 1.67 -30.02
C ASP A 460 -4.40 0.46 -29.05
N LEU A 461 -3.90 0.61 -27.81
CA LEU A 461 -3.82 -0.50 -26.86
C LEU A 461 -5.20 -1.05 -26.51
N LEU A 462 -6.21 -0.17 -26.29
CA LEU A 462 -7.59 -0.59 -26.05
C LEU A 462 -8.12 -1.44 -27.22
N ARG A 463 -7.88 -1.03 -28.45
CA ARG A 463 -8.35 -1.75 -29.64
C ARG A 463 -7.69 -3.14 -29.77
N ARG A 464 -6.41 -3.26 -29.39
CA ARG A 464 -5.64 -4.50 -29.52
C ARG A 464 -5.91 -5.48 -28.37
N PHE A 465 -6.02 -5.01 -27.14
CA PHE A 465 -6.10 -5.86 -25.94
C PHE A 465 -7.48 -5.88 -25.26
N GLY A 466 -8.37 -5.00 -25.70
CA GLY A 466 -9.77 -4.92 -25.23
C GLY A 466 -9.92 -4.24 -23.86
N PRO A 467 -11.20 -3.87 -23.53
CA PRO A 467 -11.51 -3.09 -22.32
C PRO A 467 -11.36 -3.87 -21.01
N ARG A 468 -11.14 -5.17 -21.06
CA ARG A 468 -10.85 -5.97 -19.85
C ARG A 468 -9.41 -5.80 -19.38
N ARG A 469 -8.53 -5.33 -20.26
CA ARG A 469 -7.09 -5.19 -19.99
C ARG A 469 -6.58 -3.76 -20.12
N VAL A 470 -7.25 -2.91 -20.90
CA VAL A 470 -6.91 -1.50 -21.08
C VAL A 470 -8.16 -0.67 -20.85
N PHE A 471 -8.20 0.14 -19.79
CA PHE A 471 -9.41 0.88 -19.42
C PHE A 471 -9.08 2.15 -18.65
N ASN A 472 -10.02 3.11 -18.69
CA ASN A 472 -9.94 4.32 -17.88
C ASN A 472 -10.47 4.08 -16.47
N THR A 473 -9.92 4.84 -15.51
CA THR A 473 -10.36 4.92 -14.12
C THR A 473 -11.13 6.22 -13.87
N LEU A 474 -11.57 6.42 -12.63
CA LEU A 474 -11.89 7.75 -12.13
C LEU A 474 -10.62 8.62 -12.08
N LEU A 475 -10.80 9.94 -12.06
CA LEU A 475 -9.73 10.93 -11.86
C LEU A 475 -9.35 10.95 -10.36
N ASP A 476 -8.61 9.95 -9.95
CA ASP A 476 -8.24 9.73 -8.54
C ASP A 476 -6.99 8.85 -8.45
N GLU A 477 -5.84 9.46 -8.31
CA GLU A 477 -4.55 8.78 -8.27
C GLU A 477 -4.41 7.86 -7.06
N THR A 478 -5.06 8.21 -5.94
CA THR A 478 -5.11 7.35 -4.74
C THR A 478 -5.81 6.03 -5.06
N MET A 479 -6.95 6.08 -5.77
CA MET A 479 -7.66 4.86 -6.17
C MET A 479 -6.95 4.09 -7.28
N ILE A 480 -6.29 4.76 -8.21
CA ILE A 480 -5.47 4.11 -9.25
C ILE A 480 -4.43 3.21 -8.60
N LEU A 481 -3.66 3.71 -7.63
CA LEU A 481 -2.66 2.92 -6.92
C LEU A 481 -3.28 1.89 -5.97
N GLY A 482 -4.40 2.21 -5.31
CA GLY A 482 -5.14 1.25 -4.50
C GLY A 482 -5.64 0.06 -5.32
N MET A 483 -6.19 0.31 -6.50
CA MET A 483 -6.61 -0.75 -7.42
C MET A 483 -5.43 -1.59 -7.91
N ALA A 484 -4.29 -0.97 -8.19
CA ALA A 484 -3.07 -1.69 -8.55
C ALA A 484 -2.65 -2.69 -7.46
N GLN A 485 -2.65 -2.27 -6.20
CA GLN A 485 -2.34 -3.16 -5.07
C GLN A 485 -3.33 -4.34 -4.97
N GLY A 486 -4.62 -4.08 -5.14
CA GLY A 486 -5.63 -5.14 -5.14
C GLY A 486 -5.43 -6.16 -6.27
N LEU A 487 -5.14 -5.70 -7.48
CA LEU A 487 -4.82 -6.55 -8.63
C LEU A 487 -3.55 -7.38 -8.36
N ALA A 488 -2.52 -6.78 -7.79
CA ALA A 488 -1.27 -7.45 -7.42
C ALA A 488 -1.51 -8.57 -6.40
N ASN A 489 -2.30 -8.30 -5.35
CA ASN A 489 -2.67 -9.29 -4.33
C ASN A 489 -3.42 -10.51 -4.91
N MET A 490 -4.13 -10.32 -6.02
CA MET A 490 -4.84 -11.38 -6.73
C MET A 490 -4.00 -12.03 -7.86
N GLY A 491 -2.69 -11.78 -7.91
CA GLY A 491 -1.75 -12.43 -8.83
C GLY A 491 -1.64 -11.81 -10.21
N MET A 492 -2.23 -10.64 -10.43
CA MET A 492 -2.13 -9.90 -11.68
C MET A 492 -0.89 -8.99 -11.69
N LEU A 493 -0.53 -8.49 -12.88
CA LEU A 493 0.52 -7.49 -13.05
C LEU A 493 -0.10 -6.16 -13.48
N PRO A 494 -0.41 -5.26 -12.56
CA PRO A 494 -0.94 -3.94 -12.88
C PRO A 494 0.14 -3.03 -13.48
N ILE A 495 -0.28 -2.26 -14.50
CA ILE A 495 0.49 -1.19 -15.13
C ILE A 495 -0.34 0.10 -15.00
N PRO A 496 -0.46 0.68 -13.79
CA PRO A 496 -1.18 1.93 -13.60
C PRO A 496 -0.40 3.10 -14.21
N GLU A 497 -1.13 4.07 -14.79
CA GLU A 497 -0.58 5.33 -15.27
C GLU A 497 -1.04 6.48 -14.37
N ILE A 498 -0.09 7.25 -13.87
CA ILE A 498 -0.30 8.56 -13.27
C ILE A 498 0.08 9.60 -14.32
N GLN A 499 -0.85 10.48 -14.64
CA GLN A 499 -0.78 11.34 -15.82
C GLN A 499 0.40 12.33 -15.79
N TYR A 500 0.73 12.84 -14.58
CA TYR A 500 1.86 13.75 -14.33
C TYR A 500 2.51 13.47 -12.97
N LEU A 501 3.83 13.67 -12.89
CA LEU A 501 4.57 13.52 -11.63
C LEU A 501 4.00 14.40 -10.51
N ALA A 502 3.56 15.62 -10.84
CA ALA A 502 2.90 16.52 -9.89
C ALA A 502 1.66 15.90 -9.23
N TYR A 503 0.91 15.06 -9.95
CA TYR A 503 -0.32 14.44 -9.46
C TYR A 503 -0.05 13.20 -8.61
N LEU A 504 1.13 12.57 -8.76
CA LEU A 504 1.53 11.44 -7.93
C LEU A 504 1.52 11.79 -6.45
N HIS A 505 1.74 13.06 -6.09
CA HIS A 505 1.70 13.52 -4.70
C HIS A 505 0.33 13.32 -4.03
N ASN A 506 -0.77 13.30 -4.79
CA ASN A 506 -2.10 12.97 -4.27
C ASN A 506 -2.19 11.52 -3.75
N ALA A 507 -1.34 10.64 -4.29
CA ALA A 507 -1.33 9.20 -3.99
C ALA A 507 -0.04 8.73 -3.32
N ILE A 508 0.81 9.62 -2.85
CA ILE A 508 2.14 9.26 -2.34
C ILE A 508 2.06 8.28 -1.15
N ASP A 509 1.03 8.37 -0.31
CA ASP A 509 0.84 7.43 0.79
C ASP A 509 0.48 6.02 0.28
N GLN A 510 -0.27 5.90 -0.82
CA GLN A 510 -0.54 4.60 -1.44
C GLN A 510 0.73 3.95 -2.00
N LEU A 511 1.68 4.73 -2.46
CA LEU A 511 2.97 4.22 -2.93
C LEU A 511 3.90 3.89 -1.76
N ARG A 512 4.15 4.88 -0.88
CA ARG A 512 5.08 4.82 0.24
C ARG A 512 4.54 3.99 1.41
N GLY A 513 3.36 4.37 1.92
CA GLY A 513 2.78 3.84 3.15
C GLY A 513 2.12 2.46 2.96
N GLU A 514 1.68 2.13 1.76
CA GLU A 514 0.95 0.91 1.48
C GLU A 514 1.69 -0.03 0.52
N ALA A 515 1.96 0.38 -0.72
CA ALA A 515 2.50 -0.53 -1.73
C ALA A 515 3.91 -1.02 -1.39
N CYS A 516 4.84 -0.11 -1.07
CA CYS A 516 6.24 -0.47 -0.77
C CYS A 516 6.41 -1.05 0.63
N SER A 517 5.55 -0.70 1.60
CA SER A 517 5.70 -1.15 2.98
C SER A 517 5.11 -2.53 3.26
N LEU A 518 4.10 -2.98 2.48
CA LEU A 518 3.40 -4.24 2.75
C LEU A 518 4.35 -5.44 2.79
N GLN A 519 5.29 -5.53 1.87
CA GLN A 519 6.28 -6.61 1.81
C GLN A 519 7.14 -6.65 3.07
N PHE A 520 7.55 -5.48 3.57
CA PHE A 520 8.31 -5.35 4.82
C PHE A 520 7.47 -5.79 6.03
N PHE A 521 6.27 -5.22 6.21
CA PHE A 521 5.41 -5.49 7.37
C PHE A 521 4.81 -6.89 7.37
N SER A 522 4.70 -7.53 6.24
CA SER A 522 4.20 -8.92 6.14
C SER A 522 5.32 -9.96 6.15
N ASN A 523 6.56 -9.59 6.44
CA ASN A 523 7.71 -10.49 6.34
C ASN A 523 7.74 -11.25 5.00
N ASP A 524 7.57 -10.51 3.90
CA ASP A 524 7.53 -11.02 2.51
C ASP A 524 6.37 -11.98 2.18
N GLN A 525 5.36 -12.10 3.03
CA GLN A 525 4.21 -12.98 2.76
C GLN A 525 3.24 -12.38 1.74
N TYR A 526 3.17 -11.06 1.66
CA TYR A 526 2.39 -10.31 0.68
C TYR A 526 3.27 -9.33 -0.07
N ARG A 527 3.08 -9.26 -1.38
CA ARG A 527 3.84 -8.41 -2.30
C ARG A 527 2.89 -7.59 -3.16
N ASN A 528 3.35 -6.43 -3.59
CA ASN A 528 2.59 -5.53 -4.49
C ASN A 528 3.32 -5.35 -5.83
N PRO A 529 3.51 -6.43 -6.66
CA PRO A 529 4.12 -6.28 -7.97
C PRO A 529 3.35 -5.27 -8.82
N MET A 530 4.01 -4.19 -9.24
CA MET A 530 3.40 -3.21 -10.15
C MET A 530 4.44 -2.43 -10.92
N LEU A 531 4.04 -1.97 -12.12
CA LEU A 531 4.82 -1.07 -12.96
C LEU A 531 4.04 0.24 -13.11
N VAL A 532 4.33 1.22 -12.26
CA VAL A 532 3.68 2.53 -12.27
C VAL A 532 4.34 3.39 -13.35
N ARG A 533 3.57 3.80 -14.36
CA ARG A 533 4.01 4.74 -15.38
C ARG A 533 3.69 6.17 -14.94
N VAL A 534 4.68 7.04 -15.02
CA VAL A 534 4.53 8.45 -14.62
C VAL A 534 5.17 9.33 -15.68
N ALA A 535 4.41 10.15 -16.36
CA ALA A 535 4.94 11.20 -17.23
C ALA A 535 5.40 12.40 -16.38
N GLY A 536 6.56 12.97 -16.68
CA GLY A 536 7.09 14.01 -15.79
C GLY A 536 8.27 14.76 -16.33
N LEU A 537 8.97 15.33 -15.39
CA LEU A 537 10.12 16.18 -15.47
C LEU A 537 9.82 17.62 -15.91
N GLY A 538 10.83 18.50 -15.72
CA GLY A 538 10.64 19.95 -15.81
C GLY A 538 10.44 20.51 -17.20
N TYR A 539 10.95 19.82 -18.23
CA TYR A 539 10.87 20.33 -19.62
C TYR A 539 9.63 19.82 -20.34
N GLN A 540 8.98 20.73 -21.03
CA GLN A 540 7.85 20.42 -21.91
C GLN A 540 7.71 21.53 -22.97
N LYS A 541 7.29 21.18 -24.17
CA LYS A 541 6.95 22.19 -25.18
C LYS A 541 5.75 23.01 -24.69
N GLY A 542 5.94 24.33 -24.58
CA GLY A 542 4.90 25.26 -24.17
C GLY A 542 4.78 25.52 -22.69
N PHE A 543 5.49 24.84 -21.84
CA PHE A 543 5.51 24.97 -20.36
C PHE A 543 4.17 25.35 -19.72
N GLY A 544 3.44 24.35 -19.25
CA GLY A 544 2.13 24.50 -18.60
C GLY A 544 2.22 24.91 -17.12
N GLY A 545 3.42 25.24 -16.64
CA GLY A 545 3.69 25.58 -15.25
C GLY A 545 3.86 24.36 -14.35
N HIS A 546 4.04 24.61 -13.07
CA HIS A 546 4.35 23.63 -12.03
C HIS A 546 3.49 22.35 -12.04
N PHE A 547 2.19 22.47 -12.33
CA PHE A 547 1.28 21.32 -12.30
C PHE A 547 1.44 20.33 -13.47
N HIS A 548 2.22 20.68 -14.48
CA HIS A 548 2.51 19.83 -15.64
C HIS A 548 4.01 19.64 -15.87
N ASN A 549 4.83 20.52 -15.28
CA ASN A 549 6.28 20.57 -15.42
C ASN A 549 6.91 20.38 -14.04
N ASP A 550 6.72 19.23 -13.41
CA ASP A 550 7.25 18.94 -12.09
C ASP A 550 8.49 18.05 -12.14
N ASN A 551 9.50 18.41 -11.36
CA ASN A 551 10.77 17.71 -11.22
C ASN A 551 11.03 17.23 -9.79
N SER A 552 9.97 16.97 -9.01
CA SER A 552 10.03 16.59 -7.59
C SER A 552 10.35 15.10 -7.37
N ILE A 553 11.41 14.60 -7.96
CA ILE A 553 11.87 13.19 -7.81
C ILE A 553 12.25 12.87 -6.37
N THR A 554 12.59 13.86 -5.57
CA THR A 554 13.00 13.72 -4.17
C THR A 554 12.02 12.90 -3.34
N ALA A 555 10.71 13.08 -3.55
CA ALA A 555 9.67 12.34 -2.85
C ALA A 555 9.74 10.82 -3.12
N LEU A 556 10.21 10.42 -4.29
CA LEU A 556 10.40 9.01 -4.66
C LEU A 556 11.69 8.44 -4.08
N ARG A 557 12.72 9.27 -3.92
CA ARG A 557 14.01 8.83 -3.37
C ARG A 557 13.94 8.44 -1.89
N ASP A 558 12.99 9.00 -1.15
CA ASP A 558 12.75 8.70 0.27
C ASP A 558 11.93 7.42 0.50
N ILE A 559 11.54 6.68 -0.53
CA ILE A 559 10.69 5.49 -0.38
C ILE A 559 11.55 4.21 -0.39
N PRO A 560 11.72 3.55 0.78
CA PRO A 560 12.48 2.30 0.85
C PRO A 560 11.85 1.21 -0.03
N GLY A 561 12.70 0.47 -0.75
CA GLY A 561 12.27 -0.64 -1.60
C GLY A 561 11.71 -0.25 -2.96
N LEU A 562 11.47 1.04 -3.25
CA LEU A 562 11.03 1.49 -4.56
C LEU A 562 12.15 1.33 -5.60
N VAL A 563 11.77 1.07 -6.85
CA VAL A 563 12.68 1.15 -8.01
C VAL A 563 12.20 2.23 -8.96
N VAL A 564 13.08 3.16 -9.34
CA VAL A 564 12.74 4.23 -10.30
C VAL A 564 13.71 4.18 -11.47
N GLY A 565 13.19 3.91 -12.67
CA GLY A 565 13.91 4.01 -13.94
C GLY A 565 13.43 5.20 -14.75
N CYS A 566 14.36 5.93 -15.38
CA CYS A 566 14.08 7.09 -16.23
C CYS A 566 14.89 6.98 -17.53
N PRO A 567 14.25 6.57 -18.64
CA PRO A 567 14.98 6.44 -19.92
C PRO A 567 15.15 7.80 -20.58
N SER A 568 16.29 8.00 -21.21
CA SER A 568 16.55 9.14 -22.13
C SER A 568 16.33 8.79 -23.60
N ARG A 569 16.38 7.51 -23.95
CA ARG A 569 16.34 6.97 -25.31
C ARG A 569 15.20 5.98 -25.49
N GLY A 570 14.75 5.80 -26.74
CA GLY A 570 13.67 4.87 -27.06
C GLY A 570 14.04 3.39 -26.86
N ASP A 571 15.24 2.98 -27.30
CA ASP A 571 15.76 1.61 -27.11
C ASP A 571 15.91 1.26 -25.62
N ASP A 572 16.48 2.19 -24.83
CA ASP A 572 16.61 2.01 -23.38
C ASP A 572 15.24 1.93 -22.69
N ALA A 573 14.25 2.68 -23.16
CA ALA A 573 12.91 2.63 -22.62
C ALA A 573 12.27 1.24 -22.74
N VAL A 574 12.41 0.60 -23.91
CA VAL A 574 11.90 -0.77 -24.13
C VAL A 574 12.59 -1.77 -23.23
N MET A 575 13.93 -1.75 -23.21
CA MET A 575 14.72 -2.65 -22.37
C MET A 575 14.46 -2.44 -20.87
N MET A 576 14.26 -1.18 -20.46
CA MET A 576 13.91 -0.82 -19.08
C MET A 576 12.51 -1.33 -18.69
N LEU A 577 11.52 -1.20 -19.57
CA LEU A 577 10.18 -1.75 -19.37
C LEU A 577 10.21 -3.26 -19.15
N ARG A 578 11.02 -4.00 -19.94
CA ARG A 578 11.22 -5.44 -19.78
C ARG A 578 11.80 -5.78 -18.40
N THR A 579 12.80 -5.03 -17.96
CA THR A 579 13.48 -5.24 -16.67
C THR A 579 12.58 -4.87 -15.48
N LEU A 580 11.89 -3.73 -15.54
CA LEU A 580 10.96 -3.30 -14.46
C LEU A 580 9.79 -4.27 -14.31
N ALA A 581 9.22 -4.75 -15.42
CA ALA A 581 8.18 -5.77 -15.40
C ALA A 581 8.69 -7.11 -14.83
N ALA A 582 9.93 -7.48 -15.13
CA ALA A 582 10.56 -8.68 -14.57
C ALA A 582 10.82 -8.54 -13.07
N LEU A 583 11.32 -7.39 -12.58
CA LEU A 583 11.47 -7.09 -11.15
C LEU A 583 10.14 -7.20 -10.41
N ALA A 584 9.08 -6.63 -10.97
CA ALA A 584 7.74 -6.74 -10.41
C ALA A 584 7.27 -8.21 -10.39
N ARG A 585 7.44 -8.95 -11.48
CA ARG A 585 6.93 -10.32 -11.61
C ARG A 585 7.69 -11.35 -10.78
N VAL A 586 9.02 -11.24 -10.71
CA VAL A 586 9.90 -12.23 -10.05
C VAL A 586 10.02 -11.92 -8.55
N ASP A 587 10.37 -10.68 -8.22
CA ASP A 587 10.72 -10.27 -6.86
C ASP A 587 9.60 -9.49 -6.15
N GLY A 588 8.45 -9.28 -6.83
CA GLY A 588 7.31 -8.57 -6.26
C GLY A 588 7.54 -7.07 -6.07
N ARG A 589 8.52 -6.48 -6.79
CA ARG A 589 8.92 -5.09 -6.62
C ARG A 589 7.86 -4.11 -7.11
N VAL A 590 7.79 -2.99 -6.41
CA VAL A 590 7.08 -1.80 -6.87
C VAL A 590 8.06 -0.98 -7.71
N ALA A 591 7.73 -0.74 -8.96
CA ALA A 591 8.59 -0.04 -9.91
C ALA A 591 7.88 1.18 -10.50
N VAL A 592 8.60 2.29 -10.62
CA VAL A 592 8.17 3.52 -11.32
C VAL A 592 8.99 3.65 -12.59
N PHE A 593 8.29 3.78 -13.71
CA PHE A 593 8.85 4.14 -15.00
C PHE A 593 8.55 5.61 -15.25
N LEU A 594 9.55 6.46 -15.01
CA LEU A 594 9.45 7.91 -15.12
C LEU A 594 9.75 8.35 -16.55
N GLU A 595 8.76 8.90 -17.25
CA GLU A 595 8.81 9.20 -18.66
C GLU A 595 9.08 10.69 -18.91
N PRO A 596 10.23 11.07 -19.48
CA PRO A 596 10.53 12.48 -19.81
C PRO A 596 9.65 12.99 -20.94
N ILE A 597 8.66 13.84 -20.63
CA ILE A 597 7.67 14.34 -21.59
C ILE A 597 8.32 15.05 -22.78
N ALA A 598 9.36 15.86 -22.51
CA ALA A 598 10.04 16.61 -23.57
C ALA A 598 10.72 15.72 -24.60
N LEU A 599 11.09 14.49 -24.24
CA LEU A 599 11.75 13.55 -25.13
C LEU A 599 10.79 12.68 -25.95
N TYR A 600 9.48 12.68 -25.62
CA TYR A 600 8.52 11.81 -26.31
C TYR A 600 8.57 11.90 -27.82
N MET A 601 8.62 13.12 -28.36
CA MET A 601 8.60 13.38 -29.81
C MET A 601 9.94 13.89 -30.35
N SER A 602 10.99 13.88 -29.52
CA SER A 602 12.33 14.30 -29.93
C SER A 602 12.90 13.35 -30.97
N LYS A 603 13.45 13.91 -32.03
CA LYS A 603 14.03 13.17 -33.17
C LYS A 603 15.48 13.55 -33.44
N ASP A 604 15.86 14.76 -33.10
CA ASP A 604 17.12 15.38 -33.45
C ASP A 604 17.95 15.66 -32.17
N LEU A 605 19.25 15.60 -32.28
CA LEU A 605 20.18 15.85 -31.18
C LEU A 605 20.89 17.21 -31.34
N HIS A 606 21.58 17.40 -32.44
CA HIS A 606 22.44 18.55 -32.68
C HIS A 606 21.80 19.61 -33.61
N GLU A 607 21.28 19.13 -34.75
CA GLU A 607 20.73 20.03 -35.80
C GLU A 607 19.33 19.58 -36.20
N PRO A 608 18.43 20.48 -36.51
CA PRO A 608 17.11 20.12 -37.01
C PRO A 608 17.19 19.19 -38.25
N GLY A 609 16.56 18.01 -38.14
CA GLY A 609 16.51 17.02 -39.18
C GLY A 609 17.68 16.04 -39.20
N ASP A 610 18.55 16.02 -38.16
CA ASP A 610 19.68 15.08 -38.08
C ASP A 610 19.27 13.66 -37.71
N GLY A 611 18.07 13.47 -37.16
CA GLY A 611 17.54 12.15 -36.80
C GLY A 611 18.32 11.42 -35.72
N GLN A 612 19.29 12.06 -35.07
CA GLN A 612 20.22 11.39 -34.13
C GLN A 612 19.57 11.04 -32.77
N TRP A 613 18.29 11.40 -32.56
CA TRP A 613 17.50 10.99 -31.38
C TRP A 613 16.37 10.02 -31.76
N LEU A 614 16.51 9.31 -32.89
CA LEU A 614 15.68 8.17 -33.28
C LEU A 614 16.49 6.90 -33.08
N PHE A 615 15.84 5.84 -32.57
CA PHE A 615 16.51 4.60 -32.20
C PHE A 615 15.75 3.39 -32.76
N ASP A 616 16.50 2.33 -33.08
CA ASP A 616 15.96 1.05 -33.48
C ASP A 616 15.25 0.41 -32.29
N TYR A 617 14.24 -0.40 -32.56
CA TYR A 617 13.60 -1.22 -31.51
C TYR A 617 14.55 -2.36 -31.15
N PRO A 618 14.87 -2.58 -29.85
CA PRO A 618 15.82 -3.60 -29.46
C PRO A 618 15.24 -5.00 -29.65
N ASP A 619 16.10 -5.96 -30.05
CA ASP A 619 15.73 -7.36 -30.14
C ASP A 619 15.15 -7.89 -28.84
N GLN A 620 14.27 -8.93 -28.90
CA GLN A 620 13.53 -9.41 -27.74
C GLN A 620 14.44 -9.85 -26.58
N GLY A 621 15.53 -10.53 -26.81
CA GLY A 621 16.46 -11.00 -25.78
C GLY A 621 17.27 -9.91 -25.08
N GLN A 622 17.12 -8.63 -25.45
CA GLN A 622 17.85 -7.51 -24.88
C GLN A 622 17.06 -6.89 -23.69
N ALA A 623 17.75 -6.70 -22.56
CA ALA A 623 17.21 -6.08 -21.35
C ALA A 623 18.32 -5.35 -20.59
N LEU A 624 17.96 -4.37 -19.77
CA LEU A 624 18.91 -3.66 -18.93
C LEU A 624 19.18 -4.43 -17.63
N VAL A 625 20.37 -4.22 -17.07
CA VAL A 625 20.69 -4.64 -15.70
C VAL A 625 20.33 -3.48 -14.77
N PRO A 626 19.57 -3.72 -13.68
CA PRO A 626 19.31 -2.69 -12.69
C PRO A 626 20.60 -2.10 -12.11
N GLY A 627 20.67 -0.77 -12.02
CA GLY A 627 21.85 -0.04 -11.54
C GLY A 627 22.83 0.35 -12.64
N GLU A 628 22.88 -0.36 -13.78
CA GLU A 628 23.80 -0.02 -14.87
C GLU A 628 23.29 1.15 -15.71
N GLY A 629 24.07 2.22 -15.76
CA GLY A 629 23.87 3.37 -16.65
C GLY A 629 24.38 3.11 -18.07
N ARG A 630 24.20 4.09 -18.96
CA ARG A 630 24.81 4.15 -20.28
C ARG A 630 25.95 5.15 -20.30
N VAL A 631 27.07 4.77 -20.91
CA VAL A 631 28.25 5.63 -21.01
C VAL A 631 28.49 6.00 -22.47
N TYR A 632 28.57 7.29 -22.74
CA TYR A 632 28.96 7.86 -24.04
C TYR A 632 30.43 8.29 -23.95
N ALA A 633 31.21 8.02 -24.99
CA ALA A 633 32.63 8.26 -25.02
C ALA A 633 33.40 7.70 -23.79
N PRO A 634 33.38 6.36 -23.57
CA PRO A 634 33.87 5.75 -22.34
C PRO A 634 35.37 6.00 -22.10
N GLU A 635 36.16 6.27 -23.15
CA GLU A 635 37.58 6.54 -23.05
C GLU A 635 37.89 8.00 -22.66
N ALA A 636 36.90 8.90 -22.77
CA ALA A 636 37.06 10.31 -22.41
C ALA A 636 37.24 10.47 -20.89
N GLY A 637 38.16 11.33 -20.45
CA GLY A 637 38.46 11.49 -19.02
C GLY A 637 38.73 12.92 -18.56
N ASP A 638 38.77 13.90 -19.48
CA ASP A 638 38.99 15.29 -19.04
C ASP A 638 37.82 15.86 -18.22
N LEU A 639 36.58 15.47 -18.61
CA LEU A 639 35.36 15.81 -17.89
C LEU A 639 34.40 14.62 -17.93
N VAL A 640 33.84 14.21 -16.80
CA VAL A 640 32.76 13.25 -16.70
C VAL A 640 31.47 13.96 -16.28
N VAL A 641 30.40 13.84 -17.07
CA VAL A 641 29.10 14.46 -16.81
C VAL A 641 28.11 13.37 -16.43
N TYR A 642 27.63 13.35 -15.17
CA TYR A 642 26.55 12.47 -14.71
C TYR A 642 25.21 13.14 -14.89
N THR A 643 24.25 12.44 -15.48
CA THR A 643 22.92 12.98 -15.73
C THR A 643 21.88 11.88 -15.98
N TYR A 644 20.65 12.23 -16.30
CA TYR A 644 19.54 11.36 -16.65
C TYR A 644 18.48 12.08 -17.48
N GLY A 645 17.57 11.34 -18.09
CA GLY A 645 16.39 11.89 -18.77
C GLY A 645 16.73 13.02 -19.75
N ASN A 646 16.13 14.21 -19.55
CA ASN A 646 16.34 15.37 -20.42
C ASN A 646 17.79 15.89 -20.41
N GLY A 647 18.51 15.65 -19.32
CA GLY A 647 19.92 16.06 -19.20
C GLY A 647 20.86 15.33 -20.16
N VAL A 648 20.51 14.13 -20.64
CA VAL A 648 21.40 13.34 -21.52
C VAL A 648 21.60 14.03 -22.88
N PRO A 649 20.57 14.34 -23.68
CA PRO A 649 20.78 15.07 -24.92
C PRO A 649 21.40 16.46 -24.69
N MET A 650 21.08 17.13 -23.58
CA MET A 650 21.69 18.41 -23.19
C MET A 650 23.21 18.27 -22.97
N ALA A 651 23.62 17.26 -22.18
CA ALA A 651 25.03 17.00 -21.93
C ALA A 651 25.80 16.63 -23.19
N LEU A 652 25.19 15.87 -24.13
CA LEU A 652 25.81 15.51 -25.41
C LEU A 652 26.01 16.73 -26.32
N ARG A 653 25.04 17.64 -26.36
CA ARG A 653 25.20 18.91 -27.09
C ARG A 653 26.28 19.80 -26.49
N ALA A 654 26.27 19.93 -25.16
CA ALA A 654 27.27 20.68 -24.42
C ALA A 654 28.67 20.07 -24.59
N ALA A 655 28.82 18.74 -24.59
CA ALA A 655 30.07 18.04 -24.81
C ALA A 655 30.75 18.46 -26.11
N ARG A 656 29.99 18.49 -27.22
CA ARG A 656 30.50 18.97 -28.53
C ARG A 656 31.03 20.39 -28.46
N ALA A 657 30.35 21.30 -27.77
CA ALA A 657 30.80 22.67 -27.58
C ALA A 657 32.02 22.80 -26.67
N ILE A 658 32.08 22.01 -25.59
CA ILE A 658 33.22 21.96 -24.67
C ILE A 658 34.47 21.42 -25.38
N GLU A 659 34.36 20.38 -26.19
CA GLU A 659 35.43 19.87 -27.02
C GLU A 659 36.00 20.93 -27.98
N GLN A 660 35.11 21.71 -28.60
CA GLN A 660 35.51 22.80 -29.51
C GLN A 660 36.19 23.94 -28.78
N GLN A 661 35.75 24.32 -27.57
CA GLN A 661 36.24 25.48 -26.87
C GLN A 661 37.48 25.22 -25.99
N LEU A 662 37.52 24.05 -25.34
CA LEU A 662 38.54 23.68 -24.37
C LEU A 662 39.46 22.56 -24.84
N GLY A 663 39.12 21.86 -25.92
CA GLY A 663 39.87 20.65 -26.38
C GLY A 663 39.67 19.45 -25.43
N TRP A 664 38.73 19.50 -24.49
CA TRP A 664 38.49 18.42 -23.56
C TRP A 664 37.65 17.31 -24.18
N GLN A 665 38.00 16.09 -23.84
CA GLN A 665 37.18 14.92 -24.15
C GLN A 665 36.17 14.71 -23.02
N VAL A 666 34.89 14.67 -23.37
CA VAL A 666 33.79 14.62 -22.39
C VAL A 666 33.10 13.25 -22.43
N ARG A 667 33.08 12.58 -21.27
CA ARG A 667 32.28 11.37 -21.05
C ARG A 667 30.93 11.78 -20.49
N VAL A 668 29.83 11.31 -21.10
CA VAL A 668 28.49 11.48 -20.56
C VAL A 668 27.97 10.17 -20.01
N VAL A 669 27.52 10.18 -18.76
CA VAL A 669 26.99 9.04 -18.03
C VAL A 669 25.51 9.24 -17.81
N ASP A 670 24.67 8.50 -18.54
CA ASP A 670 23.24 8.41 -18.32
C ASP A 670 22.98 7.40 -17.21
N LEU A 671 22.53 7.88 -16.05
CA LEU A 671 22.29 7.05 -14.86
C LEU A 671 21.20 5.99 -15.09
N ARG A 672 20.14 6.28 -15.86
CA ARG A 672 18.96 5.44 -16.12
C ARG A 672 18.17 5.06 -14.88
N TRP A 673 18.84 4.67 -13.78
CA TRP A 673 18.24 4.23 -12.51
C TRP A 673 18.44 5.30 -11.44
N LEU A 674 17.34 5.85 -10.97
CA LEU A 674 17.35 6.98 -10.03
C LEU A 674 17.13 6.54 -8.58
N VAL A 675 16.50 5.37 -8.40
CA VAL A 675 16.26 4.75 -7.08
C VAL A 675 16.32 3.22 -7.24
N PRO A 676 17.19 2.55 -6.51
CA PRO A 676 18.37 3.12 -5.83
C PRO A 676 19.42 3.58 -6.85
N LEU A 677 20.25 4.54 -6.47
CA LEU A 677 21.46 4.86 -7.21
C LEU A 677 22.49 3.76 -6.99
N ASP A 678 23.21 3.36 -8.05
CA ASP A 678 24.34 2.44 -7.94
C ASP A 678 25.63 3.22 -7.67
N ALA A 679 26.02 3.29 -6.40
CA ALA A 679 27.23 3.99 -5.98
C ALA A 679 28.50 3.37 -6.59
N GLY A 680 28.55 2.04 -6.79
CA GLY A 680 29.65 1.35 -7.40
C GLY A 680 29.82 1.72 -8.88
N PHE A 681 28.70 1.75 -9.63
CA PHE A 681 28.71 2.22 -11.02
C PHE A 681 29.15 3.68 -11.12
N ILE A 682 28.61 4.57 -10.29
CA ILE A 682 29.00 5.99 -10.25
C ILE A 682 30.49 6.13 -9.97
N ALA A 683 31.01 5.47 -8.95
CA ALA A 683 32.43 5.49 -8.58
C ALA A 683 33.34 4.97 -9.71
N SER A 684 32.91 3.88 -10.39
CA SER A 684 33.70 3.30 -11.49
C SER A 684 33.92 4.27 -12.63
N GLN A 685 32.94 5.15 -12.92
CA GLN A 685 33.06 6.14 -13.97
C GLN A 685 33.95 7.34 -13.57
N ALA A 686 34.10 7.60 -12.29
CA ALA A 686 34.97 8.66 -11.77
C ALA A 686 36.45 8.24 -11.70
N ALA A 687 36.75 6.96 -11.71
CA ALA A 687 38.12 6.44 -11.50
C ALA A 687 39.17 6.97 -12.49
N SER A 688 38.77 7.32 -13.72
CA SER A 688 39.63 7.93 -14.74
C SER A 688 39.32 9.37 -15.05
N ALA A 689 38.45 10.01 -14.24
CA ALA A 689 38.03 11.39 -14.44
C ALA A 689 39.06 12.37 -13.90
N ARG A 690 39.30 13.46 -14.61
CA ARG A 690 40.04 14.61 -14.09
C ARG A 690 39.12 15.62 -13.41
N ARG A 691 37.88 15.73 -13.90
CA ARG A 691 36.87 16.66 -13.41
C ARG A 691 35.47 16.02 -13.50
N VAL A 692 34.57 16.47 -12.66
CA VAL A 692 33.20 15.97 -12.60
C VAL A 692 32.20 17.12 -12.74
N LEU A 693 31.14 16.90 -13.52
CA LEU A 693 29.97 17.75 -13.58
C LEU A 693 28.73 16.89 -13.34
N VAL A 694 27.86 17.32 -12.44
CA VAL A 694 26.57 16.66 -12.21
C VAL A 694 25.46 17.56 -12.75
N LEU A 695 24.79 17.07 -13.80
CA LEU A 695 23.68 17.76 -14.44
C LEU A 695 22.36 17.14 -14.00
N ASP A 696 21.60 17.86 -13.21
CA ASP A 696 20.35 17.40 -12.61
C ASP A 696 19.23 18.39 -12.86
N GLU A 697 18.17 18.04 -13.58
CA GLU A 697 17.03 18.92 -13.76
C GLU A 697 16.16 19.05 -12.50
N GLY A 698 16.37 18.18 -11.50
CA GLY A 698 15.78 18.31 -10.17
C GLY A 698 16.20 19.61 -9.49
N ARG A 699 15.51 19.94 -8.40
CA ARG A 699 15.86 21.12 -7.58
C ARG A 699 17.26 20.98 -7.01
N HIS A 700 17.88 22.12 -6.71
CA HIS A 700 19.22 22.15 -6.13
C HIS A 700 19.26 21.34 -4.81
N SER A 701 18.22 21.45 -3.99
CA SER A 701 18.10 20.74 -2.70
C SER A 701 17.34 19.41 -2.88
N GLY A 702 17.93 18.32 -2.39
CA GLY A 702 17.31 16.98 -2.35
C GLY A 702 17.31 16.25 -3.70
N GLY A 703 17.81 16.82 -4.79
CA GLY A 703 17.83 16.22 -6.11
C GLY A 703 18.66 14.94 -6.21
N VAL A 704 18.57 14.26 -7.35
CA VAL A 704 19.38 13.07 -7.67
C VAL A 704 20.87 13.40 -7.64
N GLY A 705 21.22 14.61 -8.08
CA GLY A 705 22.61 15.09 -8.10
C GLY A 705 23.29 15.13 -6.74
N GLU A 706 22.55 15.38 -5.65
CA GLU A 706 23.13 15.26 -4.30
C GLU A 706 23.53 13.83 -3.99
N GLY A 707 22.72 12.86 -4.38
CA GLY A 707 23.05 11.44 -4.20
C GLY A 707 24.29 11.03 -5.01
N VAL A 708 24.45 11.55 -6.23
CA VAL A 708 25.64 11.31 -7.05
C VAL A 708 26.89 11.90 -6.37
N VAL A 709 26.82 13.13 -5.89
CA VAL A 709 27.96 13.79 -5.18
C VAL A 709 28.29 13.02 -3.92
N THR A 710 27.30 12.61 -3.12
CA THR A 710 27.53 11.81 -1.90
C THR A 710 28.23 10.50 -2.25
N ALA A 711 27.75 9.76 -3.28
CA ALA A 711 28.37 8.52 -3.71
C ALA A 711 29.84 8.71 -4.13
N LEU A 712 30.16 9.79 -4.83
CA LEU A 712 31.52 10.13 -5.23
C LEU A 712 32.42 10.44 -4.01
N VAL A 713 31.94 11.22 -3.05
CA VAL A 713 32.68 11.57 -1.83
C VAL A 713 32.97 10.33 -0.98
N GLU A 714 31.97 9.50 -0.75
CA GLU A 714 32.07 8.25 0.02
C GLU A 714 33.01 7.23 -0.65
N ALA A 715 33.07 7.22 -2.01
CA ALA A 715 34.00 6.39 -2.77
C ALA A 715 35.42 6.97 -2.86
N GLY A 716 35.72 8.11 -2.22
CA GLY A 716 37.04 8.72 -2.18
C GLY A 716 37.37 9.70 -3.32
N PHE A 717 36.39 10.03 -4.16
CA PHE A 717 36.56 10.96 -5.29
C PHE A 717 36.20 12.42 -4.95
N GLY A 718 36.02 12.75 -3.66
CA GLY A 718 35.71 14.13 -3.22
C GLY A 718 36.82 15.14 -3.48
N HIS A 719 38.03 14.69 -3.86
CA HIS A 719 39.14 15.52 -4.26
C HIS A 719 39.10 16.06 -5.69
N LEU A 720 38.24 15.49 -6.52
CA LEU A 720 38.08 15.92 -7.91
C LEU A 720 37.39 17.28 -7.99
N PRO A 721 37.87 18.21 -8.84
CA PRO A 721 37.13 19.41 -9.16
C PRO A 721 35.73 19.09 -9.62
N LEU A 722 34.70 19.60 -8.92
CA LEU A 722 33.31 19.22 -9.14
C LEU A 722 32.39 20.45 -9.22
N ARG A 723 31.46 20.43 -10.16
CA ARG A 723 30.35 21.40 -10.26
C ARG A 723 29.00 20.68 -10.38
N ARG A 724 27.96 21.29 -9.84
CA ARG A 724 26.57 20.88 -10.04
C ARG A 724 25.85 21.93 -10.87
N VAL A 725 25.17 21.51 -11.93
CA VAL A 725 24.22 22.31 -12.69
C VAL A 725 22.85 21.72 -12.41
N CYS A 726 22.02 22.42 -11.64
CA CYS A 726 20.74 21.93 -11.15
C CYS A 726 19.62 22.90 -11.45
N GLY A 727 18.38 22.42 -11.37
CA GLY A 727 17.19 23.26 -11.29
C GLY A 727 17.23 24.14 -10.01
N ALA A 728 16.62 25.31 -10.08
CA ALA A 728 16.48 26.19 -8.91
C ALA A 728 15.47 25.63 -7.91
N ASP A 729 15.62 25.97 -6.62
CA ASP A 729 14.67 25.64 -5.56
C ASP A 729 13.39 26.49 -5.68
N THR A 730 12.66 26.27 -6.74
CA THR A 730 11.43 27.01 -7.07
C THR A 730 10.43 26.11 -7.79
N TYR A 731 9.21 26.60 -7.93
CA TYR A 731 8.20 26.02 -8.82
C TYR A 731 8.44 26.46 -10.26
N THR A 732 8.14 25.59 -11.22
CA THR A 732 8.26 25.92 -12.65
C THR A 732 7.16 26.92 -13.06
N PRO A 733 7.49 28.15 -13.50
CA PRO A 733 6.51 29.12 -13.95
C PRO A 733 5.99 28.79 -15.36
N LEU A 734 5.04 29.58 -15.83
CA LEU A 734 4.47 29.46 -17.18
C LEU A 734 5.44 29.96 -18.27
N ALA A 735 5.32 29.38 -19.45
CA ALA A 735 5.98 29.82 -20.70
C ALA A 735 7.51 29.96 -20.57
N GLY A 736 8.10 30.91 -21.25
CA GLY A 736 9.55 31.09 -21.32
C GLY A 736 10.25 31.37 -19.97
N ALA A 737 9.52 31.88 -18.97
CA ALA A 737 10.06 32.07 -17.62
C ALA A 737 10.51 30.77 -16.95
N ALA A 738 9.98 29.62 -17.34
CA ALA A 738 10.40 28.32 -16.86
C ALA A 738 11.90 28.06 -17.07
N MET A 739 12.45 28.59 -18.18
CA MET A 739 13.86 28.36 -18.50
C MET A 739 14.85 29.03 -17.53
N PHE A 740 14.42 30.01 -16.74
CA PHE A 740 15.29 30.65 -15.75
C PHE A 740 15.53 29.74 -14.53
N GLY A 741 14.62 28.79 -14.27
CA GLY A 741 14.70 27.87 -13.15
C GLY A 741 15.21 26.45 -13.51
N LEU A 742 15.49 26.19 -14.79
CA LEU A 742 15.93 24.89 -15.30
C LEU A 742 17.34 24.98 -15.90
N PRO A 743 18.14 23.89 -15.86
CA PRO A 743 19.43 23.82 -16.53
C PRO A 743 19.34 24.13 -18.03
N SER A 744 20.46 24.52 -18.64
CA SER A 744 20.55 24.73 -20.08
C SER A 744 21.92 24.26 -20.61
N ASP A 745 22.00 24.05 -21.91
CA ASP A 745 23.28 23.73 -22.60
C ASP A 745 24.36 24.76 -22.22
N ASN A 746 24.00 26.05 -22.19
CA ASN A 746 24.92 27.14 -21.84
C ASN A 746 25.36 27.08 -20.36
N ALA A 747 24.48 26.66 -19.45
CA ALA A 747 24.87 26.48 -18.04
C ALA A 747 25.86 25.33 -17.87
N VAL A 748 25.70 24.25 -18.60
CA VAL A 748 26.68 23.13 -18.61
C VAL A 748 28.03 23.58 -19.17
N ILE A 749 28.04 24.30 -20.30
CA ILE A 749 29.27 24.84 -20.91
C ILE A 749 29.94 25.84 -19.95
N GLY A 750 29.17 26.74 -19.32
CA GLY A 750 29.68 27.71 -18.33
C GLY A 750 30.36 27.04 -17.14
N ALA A 751 29.72 25.99 -16.58
CA ALA A 751 30.31 25.23 -15.48
C ALA A 751 31.62 24.49 -15.89
N ALA A 752 31.72 24.02 -17.14
CA ALA A 752 32.96 23.46 -17.65
C ALA A 752 34.06 24.51 -17.79
N LEU A 753 33.73 25.72 -18.24
CA LEU A 753 34.66 26.84 -18.33
C LEU A 753 35.15 27.29 -16.94
N GLU A 754 34.32 27.27 -15.92
CA GLU A 754 34.69 27.51 -14.54
C GLU A 754 35.67 26.46 -14.03
N LEU A 755 35.37 25.17 -14.27
CA LEU A 755 36.24 24.04 -13.93
C LEU A 755 37.61 24.12 -14.64
N ALA A 756 37.71 24.78 -15.81
CA ALA A 756 38.95 24.96 -16.54
C ALA A 756 39.86 26.02 -15.88
N GLN A 757 39.31 26.87 -15.03
CA GLN A 757 40.07 27.90 -14.29
C GLN A 757 40.59 27.39 -12.95
N GLU A 758 40.12 26.23 -12.52
CA GLU A 758 40.61 25.59 -11.28
C GLU A 758 41.91 24.83 -11.58
N PRO A 759 42.88 24.92 -10.68
CA PRO A 759 44.20 24.32 -10.90
C PRO A 759 44.19 22.80 -10.94
#